data_f486dfba44fd35797ae2f97dd6667b15
#
_entry.id   f486dfba44fd35797ae2f97dd6667b15
#
_cell.length_a   1.000
_cell.length_b   1.000
_cell.length_c   1.000
_cell.angle_alpha   90.00
_cell.angle_beta   90.00
_cell.angle_gamma   90.00
#
_symmetry.space_group_name_H-M   'P 1'
#
loop_
_entity.id
_entity.type
_entity.pdbx_description
1 polymer ?
#
loop_
_entity_poly.entity_id
_entity_poly.type
_entity_poly.pdbx_seq_one_letter_code
_entity_poly.pdbx_strand_id
1 'polypeptide(L)'
;MTFRFQQLVLAVLLVLSAGSSGIIQTVEAQQKQDKQKKMLFQAMGYKPKFASELSYEQPNAAALQGCKIERTVDPPGFVVYHETGRVLRKFVDTNKDEKLDLWSYYQEGLEVYRDIDSNFDENLDQYRWIGTAGTRWGIDRNQDGEIDFWKTISPEEVAYECFQAIKKRDLKRFSRLLLSEAEMKSLGLNEAILKDVSARWKTARSKFSSMASGQKVIGPQSKWVYAGNGQPAMMAASDGNSKDLVVYDHASGFFENGSSTQQVALGSMVKVGDGWRLVELPEIVDPKQPLDNGGVFFPREDWRDDDTAKPFDDELAKLLNELTKIETELKTAKGAAVERNEKAKADVLVKLVAHYSKVKDPENTANWQENLADSVCSAYQKDRFTTGIDYLNRYMLANKGSAGLEYVKWRSIFAEFAWVNDNGSNRQKVAAQKKLVSELKAFQKSFATSKRFTPDALVQLAVHYEVNSSDEPEKAMEWYRECAKRFPNTAFGKRSKGALVRLGSFGKTFPFVGKTAKGQTFDISRMRGKIVVLHFWETWCFNDGDIEELARLQSKFKGDVVVIGCNVEGSSSGGSDADATREFNAFISRNSKKLNWIQLHAPGSVDGSPLAQQLGIATEPTIILVDRLGKLVETNISLDSLEREIVREKRRGDKE
;
A
#
# COMPACT_ATOMS: atom_id res chain seq x y z
N MET A 1 -9.48 -39.09 5.25
CA MET A 1 -8.52 -39.99 4.57
C MET A 1 -7.17 -39.80 5.25
N THR A 2 -6.93 -40.62 6.27
CA THR A 2 -5.67 -40.66 7.01
C THR A 2 -4.64 -41.41 6.18
N PHE A 3 -3.68 -40.68 5.60
CA PHE A 3 -2.52 -41.30 4.93
C PHE A 3 -1.35 -41.35 5.92
N ARG A 4 -1.05 -42.53 6.39
CA ARG A 4 0.14 -42.83 7.22
C ARG A 4 1.40 -42.59 6.39
N PHE A 5 2.19 -41.63 6.80
CA PHE A 5 3.56 -41.37 6.32
C PHE A 5 4.60 -42.15 7.15
N GLN A 6 4.27 -43.39 7.53
CA GLN A 6 5.21 -44.28 8.17
C GLN A 6 5.82 -45.22 7.16
N GLN A 7 6.93 -44.85 6.54
CA GLN A 7 7.98 -45.77 6.02
C GLN A 7 8.89 -45.06 5.03
N LEU A 8 9.71 -44.12 5.49
CA LEU A 8 10.88 -43.71 4.70
C LEU A 8 12.05 -43.16 5.53
N VAL A 9 12.18 -43.63 6.79
CA VAL A 9 13.38 -43.35 7.57
C VAL A 9 13.79 -44.71 8.19
N LEU A 10 14.51 -45.54 7.40
CA LEU A 10 15.49 -46.54 7.89
C LEU A 10 15.95 -47.39 6.71
N ALA A 11 17.08 -47.11 6.17
CA ALA A 11 18.03 -48.08 5.62
C ALA A 11 19.23 -47.32 4.95
N VAL A 12 20.15 -46.87 5.77
CA VAL A 12 21.56 -46.69 5.32
C VAL A 12 22.45 -47.26 6.41
N LEU A 13 22.82 -48.52 6.26
CA LEU A 13 24.03 -49.09 6.88
C LEU A 13 24.72 -50.01 5.90
N LEU A 14 25.91 -49.58 5.47
CA LEU A 14 27.13 -50.28 5.09
C LEU A 14 27.08 -51.62 4.37
N VAL A 15 27.62 -51.63 3.15
CA VAL A 15 28.61 -52.66 2.71
C VAL A 15 29.69 -51.97 1.88
N LEU A 16 30.94 -52.01 2.40
CA LEU A 16 32.17 -51.71 1.67
C LEU A 16 32.64 -53.02 1.02
N SER A 17 32.83 -53.03 -0.31
CA SER A 17 33.90 -53.85 -0.95
C SER A 17 34.19 -53.30 -2.36
N ALA A 18 35.45 -53.23 -2.68
CA ALA A 18 36.05 -52.59 -3.82
C ALA A 18 35.80 -53.33 -5.13
N GLY A 19 35.62 -52.58 -6.24
CA GLY A 19 35.83 -53.07 -7.59
C GLY A 19 34.65 -52.94 -8.52
N SER A 20 34.39 -51.71 -8.99
CA SER A 20 33.66 -51.33 -10.24
C SER A 20 33.10 -49.89 -10.09
N SER A 21 33.99 -48.93 -9.95
CA SER A 21 33.64 -47.56 -9.52
C SER A 21 32.78 -46.75 -10.51
N GLY A 22 32.61 -47.16 -11.77
CA GLY A 22 31.84 -46.41 -12.76
C GLY A 22 30.35 -46.79 -12.80
N ILE A 23 30.02 -48.08 -12.67
CA ILE A 23 28.64 -48.58 -12.80
C ILE A 23 27.85 -48.36 -11.52
N ILE A 24 28.51 -48.47 -10.35
CA ILE A 24 27.84 -48.24 -9.06
C ILE A 24 27.46 -46.77 -8.89
N GLN A 25 28.34 -45.82 -9.28
CA GLN A 25 28.03 -44.40 -9.23
C GLN A 25 26.87 -43.98 -10.13
N THR A 26 26.74 -44.61 -11.33
CA THR A 26 25.62 -44.34 -12.24
C THR A 26 24.30 -44.90 -11.72
N VAL A 27 24.31 -46.09 -11.10
CA VAL A 27 23.12 -46.73 -10.50
C VAL A 27 22.66 -45.97 -9.24
N GLU A 28 23.58 -45.55 -8.39
CA GLU A 28 23.25 -44.72 -7.21
C GLU A 28 22.73 -43.34 -7.62
N ALA A 29 23.31 -42.68 -8.60
CA ALA A 29 22.82 -41.42 -9.15
C ALA A 29 21.41 -41.55 -9.73
N GLN A 30 21.17 -42.63 -10.48
CA GLN A 30 19.85 -42.92 -11.05
C GLN A 30 18.80 -43.18 -9.96
N GLN A 31 19.12 -44.02 -8.97
CA GLN A 31 18.23 -44.28 -7.84
C GLN A 31 17.93 -43.01 -7.03
N LYS A 32 18.92 -42.14 -6.83
CA LYS A 32 18.75 -40.82 -6.16
C LYS A 32 17.83 -39.93 -6.98
N GLN A 33 17.98 -39.89 -8.28
CA GLN A 33 17.14 -39.11 -9.18
C GLN A 33 15.69 -39.63 -9.23
N ASP A 34 15.49 -40.93 -9.27
CA ASP A 34 14.16 -41.56 -9.24
C ASP A 34 13.45 -41.30 -7.89
N LYS A 35 14.20 -41.36 -6.78
CA LYS A 35 13.69 -41.04 -5.46
C LYS A 35 13.27 -39.57 -5.38
N GLN A 36 14.07 -38.63 -5.89
CA GLN A 36 13.73 -37.22 -5.94
C GLN A 36 12.49 -36.96 -6.80
N LYS A 37 12.38 -37.57 -7.97
CA LYS A 37 11.18 -37.48 -8.82
C LYS A 37 9.93 -37.97 -8.09
N LYS A 38 10.02 -39.13 -7.42
CA LYS A 38 8.89 -39.67 -6.63
C LYS A 38 8.47 -38.69 -5.51
N MET A 39 9.42 -38.14 -4.79
CA MET A 39 9.15 -37.14 -3.74
C MET A 39 8.52 -35.87 -4.34
N LEU A 40 9.00 -35.38 -5.47
CA LEU A 40 8.44 -34.24 -6.17
C LEU A 40 6.97 -34.49 -6.57
N PHE A 41 6.67 -35.64 -7.16
CA PHE A 41 5.28 -35.97 -7.52
C PHE A 41 4.37 -36.06 -6.29
N GLN A 42 4.84 -36.64 -5.19
CA GLN A 42 4.09 -36.67 -3.94
C GLN A 42 3.85 -35.25 -3.39
N ALA A 43 4.89 -34.41 -3.36
CA ALA A 43 4.80 -33.05 -2.90
C ALA A 43 3.82 -32.20 -3.72
N MET A 44 3.81 -32.37 -5.05
CA MET A 44 2.88 -31.69 -5.94
C MET A 44 1.45 -32.26 -5.89
N GLY A 45 1.27 -33.47 -5.36
CA GLY A 45 -0.03 -34.09 -5.09
C GLY A 45 -0.82 -33.44 -3.95
N TYR A 46 -0.14 -32.77 -3.02
CA TYR A 46 -0.81 -32.01 -1.95
C TYR A 46 -1.57 -30.81 -2.54
N LYS A 47 -2.82 -30.66 -2.13
CA LYS A 47 -3.69 -29.55 -2.54
C LYS A 47 -4.11 -28.76 -1.30
N PRO A 48 -4.27 -27.43 -1.43
CA PRO A 48 -4.82 -26.63 -0.35
C PRO A 48 -6.20 -27.16 0.06
N LYS A 49 -6.54 -27.09 1.32
CA LYS A 49 -7.88 -27.47 1.82
C LYS A 49 -8.97 -26.67 1.09
N PHE A 50 -8.75 -25.37 0.87
CA PHE A 50 -9.67 -24.48 0.18
C PHE A 50 -9.23 -24.17 -1.26
N ALA A 51 -8.75 -25.17 -2.00
CA ALA A 51 -8.22 -25.02 -3.36
C ALA A 51 -9.18 -24.31 -4.35
N SER A 52 -10.49 -24.47 -4.18
CA SER A 52 -11.51 -23.82 -5.05
C SER A 52 -11.61 -22.30 -4.83
N GLU A 53 -11.06 -21.77 -3.77
CA GLU A 53 -11.09 -20.34 -3.41
C GLU A 53 -9.72 -19.66 -3.63
N LEU A 54 -8.77 -20.35 -4.27
CA LEU A 54 -7.38 -19.94 -4.40
C LEU A 54 -6.89 -20.00 -5.84
N SER A 55 -6.10 -18.98 -6.20
CA SER A 55 -5.19 -19.07 -7.34
C SER A 55 -3.79 -19.42 -6.81
N TYR A 56 -3.29 -20.61 -7.17
CA TYR A 56 -1.95 -21.05 -6.81
C TYR A 56 -1.31 -21.81 -7.95
N GLU A 57 0.00 -21.72 -8.07
CA GLU A 57 0.73 -22.25 -9.22
C GLU A 57 0.70 -23.79 -9.26
N GLN A 58 0.24 -24.32 -10.39
CA GLN A 58 0.19 -25.74 -10.70
C GLN A 58 0.88 -25.97 -12.03
N PRO A 59 2.18 -26.31 -12.05
CA PRO A 59 2.90 -26.54 -13.30
C PRO A 59 2.27 -27.72 -14.06
N ASN A 60 2.19 -27.59 -15.37
CA ASN A 60 1.77 -28.70 -16.24
C ASN A 60 2.82 -29.81 -16.25
N ALA A 61 2.49 -30.96 -16.87
CA ALA A 61 3.35 -32.15 -16.90
C ALA A 61 4.74 -31.90 -17.52
N ALA A 62 4.86 -30.98 -18.48
CA ALA A 62 6.14 -30.62 -19.08
C ALA A 62 6.99 -29.74 -18.13
N ALA A 63 6.41 -28.70 -17.55
CA ALA A 63 7.09 -27.82 -16.60
C ALA A 63 7.49 -28.57 -15.30
N LEU A 64 6.70 -29.57 -14.89
CA LEU A 64 7.01 -30.39 -13.72
C LEU A 64 8.34 -31.14 -13.85
N GLN A 65 8.76 -31.48 -15.07
CA GLN A 65 10.05 -32.16 -15.31
C GLN A 65 11.25 -31.28 -14.96
N GLY A 66 11.13 -29.97 -15.07
CA GLY A 66 12.15 -28.98 -14.68
C GLY A 66 12.13 -28.58 -13.19
N CYS A 67 11.09 -28.97 -12.46
CA CYS A 67 10.96 -28.63 -11.05
C CYS A 67 11.94 -29.43 -10.18
N LYS A 68 12.32 -28.82 -9.03
CA LYS A 68 13.23 -29.42 -8.05
C LYS A 68 12.59 -29.46 -6.69
N ILE A 69 12.94 -30.49 -5.89
CA ILE A 69 12.59 -30.56 -4.49
C ILE A 69 13.87 -30.60 -3.64
N GLU A 70 13.95 -29.73 -2.65
CA GLU A 70 15.10 -29.61 -1.76
C GLU A 70 14.66 -29.80 -0.32
N ARG A 71 15.52 -30.43 0.49
CA ARG A 71 15.30 -30.59 1.92
C ARG A 71 15.84 -29.36 2.66
N THR A 72 15.07 -28.84 3.62
CA THR A 72 15.52 -27.83 4.57
C THR A 72 15.90 -28.48 5.90
N VAL A 73 16.79 -27.85 6.65
CA VAL A 73 17.33 -28.39 7.92
C VAL A 73 16.77 -27.62 9.11
N ASP A 74 16.63 -26.30 9.01
CA ASP A 74 16.13 -25.48 10.09
C ASP A 74 15.22 -24.35 9.56
N PRO A 75 13.91 -24.48 9.72
CA PRO A 75 13.21 -25.67 10.22
C PRO A 75 13.29 -26.84 9.24
N PRO A 76 13.19 -28.10 9.75
CA PRO A 76 13.16 -29.28 8.90
C PRO A 76 11.98 -29.25 7.92
N GLY A 77 12.16 -29.80 6.70
CA GLY A 77 11.09 -29.80 5.75
C GLY A 77 11.54 -29.92 4.31
N PHE A 78 10.70 -29.46 3.37
CA PHE A 78 10.96 -29.53 1.95
C PHE A 78 10.46 -28.26 1.25
N VAL A 79 11.19 -27.84 0.21
CA VAL A 79 10.77 -26.75 -0.69
C VAL A 79 10.78 -27.27 -2.11
N VAL A 80 9.72 -27.00 -2.84
CA VAL A 80 9.60 -27.30 -4.27
C VAL A 80 9.79 -26.01 -5.05
N TYR A 81 10.70 -26.05 -5.99
CA TYR A 81 11.03 -24.95 -6.89
C TYR A 81 10.60 -25.25 -8.31
N HIS A 82 10.08 -24.26 -8.99
CA HIS A 82 9.94 -24.24 -10.45
C HIS A 82 11.33 -24.22 -11.12
N GLU A 83 11.44 -24.60 -12.39
CA GLU A 83 12.70 -24.55 -13.15
C GLU A 83 13.37 -23.16 -13.17
N THR A 84 12.58 -22.10 -13.05
CA THR A 84 13.05 -20.70 -12.94
C THR A 84 13.53 -20.29 -11.56
N GLY A 85 13.53 -21.21 -10.57
CA GLY A 85 13.94 -20.94 -9.20
C GLY A 85 12.83 -20.40 -8.27
N ARG A 86 11.62 -20.13 -8.79
CA ARG A 86 10.49 -19.69 -7.94
C ARG A 86 10.02 -20.81 -7.03
N VAL A 87 9.63 -20.46 -5.80
CA VAL A 87 9.02 -21.41 -4.87
C VAL A 87 7.59 -21.74 -5.31
N LEU A 88 7.25 -23.03 -5.34
CA LEU A 88 5.91 -23.53 -5.64
C LEU A 88 5.19 -24.04 -4.39
N ARG A 89 5.93 -24.76 -3.53
CA ARG A 89 5.43 -25.37 -2.29
C ARG A 89 6.50 -25.33 -1.23
N LYS A 90 6.08 -25.20 0.01
CA LYS A 90 6.96 -25.38 1.17
C LYS A 90 6.23 -26.21 2.23
N PHE A 91 6.90 -27.23 2.75
CA PHE A 91 6.40 -28.10 3.78
C PHE A 91 7.37 -28.05 4.95
N VAL A 92 6.84 -27.86 6.15
CA VAL A 92 7.67 -27.64 7.34
C VAL A 92 7.19 -28.54 8.47
N ASP A 93 8.15 -29.07 9.19
CA ASP A 93 8.01 -29.68 10.49
C ASP A 93 8.49 -28.62 11.51
N THR A 94 7.54 -27.98 12.20
CA THR A 94 7.84 -26.84 13.07
C THR A 94 8.21 -27.24 14.48
N ASN A 95 7.75 -28.41 14.94
CA ASN A 95 8.01 -28.96 16.26
C ASN A 95 9.20 -29.94 16.27
N LYS A 96 9.72 -30.36 15.11
CA LYS A 96 10.85 -31.25 14.90
C LYS A 96 10.57 -32.72 15.36
N ASP A 97 9.33 -33.17 15.18
CA ASP A 97 8.92 -34.57 15.49
C ASP A 97 8.96 -35.51 14.28
N GLU A 98 9.57 -35.07 13.18
CA GLU A 98 9.66 -35.79 11.88
C GLU A 98 8.33 -35.85 11.10
N LYS A 99 7.32 -35.10 11.48
CA LYS A 99 6.05 -34.97 10.78
C LYS A 99 5.88 -33.53 10.25
N LEU A 100 5.21 -33.43 9.13
CA LEU A 100 4.88 -32.10 8.59
C LEU A 100 3.63 -31.56 9.27
N ASP A 101 3.69 -30.30 9.68
CA ASP A 101 2.60 -29.59 10.34
C ASP A 101 2.23 -28.27 9.66
N LEU A 102 2.98 -27.90 8.59
CA LEU A 102 2.68 -26.69 7.82
C LEU A 102 2.88 -26.94 6.32
N TRP A 103 1.86 -26.63 5.52
CA TRP A 103 1.85 -26.75 4.05
C TRP A 103 1.60 -25.39 3.42
N SER A 104 2.61 -24.80 2.77
CA SER A 104 2.53 -23.50 2.11
C SER A 104 2.42 -23.64 0.60
N TYR A 105 1.56 -22.83 -0.01
CA TYR A 105 1.27 -22.81 -1.44
C TYR A 105 1.57 -21.43 -2.01
N TYR A 106 2.11 -21.40 -3.22
CA TYR A 106 2.66 -20.20 -3.84
C TYR A 106 2.03 -19.92 -5.21
N GLN A 107 1.93 -18.63 -5.55
CA GLN A 107 1.61 -18.13 -6.88
C GLN A 107 2.72 -17.19 -7.33
N GLU A 108 3.38 -17.48 -8.44
CA GLU A 108 4.52 -16.71 -8.97
C GLU A 108 5.63 -16.43 -7.94
N GLY A 109 5.87 -17.39 -7.07
CA GLY A 109 6.88 -17.31 -6.02
C GLY A 109 6.43 -16.57 -4.74
N LEU A 110 5.22 -15.98 -4.72
CA LEU A 110 4.63 -15.38 -3.52
C LEU A 110 3.77 -16.40 -2.79
N GLU A 111 3.91 -16.46 -1.47
CA GLU A 111 3.05 -17.33 -0.66
C GLU A 111 1.63 -16.77 -0.63
N VAL A 112 0.65 -17.61 -0.97
CA VAL A 112 -0.77 -17.22 -1.02
C VAL A 112 -1.64 -17.95 -0.01
N TYR A 113 -1.18 -19.11 0.50
CA TYR A 113 -2.01 -19.89 1.41
C TYR A 113 -1.19 -20.89 2.23
N ARG A 114 -1.69 -21.19 3.44
CA ARG A 114 -1.18 -22.25 4.34
C ARG A 114 -2.30 -23.08 4.91
N ASP A 115 -2.06 -24.39 4.94
CA ASP A 115 -2.71 -25.32 5.83
C ASP A 115 -1.78 -25.59 7.03
N ILE A 116 -2.32 -25.63 8.25
CA ILE A 116 -1.54 -25.73 9.48
C ILE A 116 -2.21 -26.77 10.41
N ASP A 117 -1.41 -27.65 10.96
CA ASP A 117 -1.70 -28.47 12.12
C ASP A 117 -0.98 -27.84 13.30
N SER A 118 -1.69 -27.04 14.11
CA SER A 118 -1.05 -26.26 15.17
C SER A 118 -0.97 -26.97 16.51
N ASN A 119 -1.68 -28.07 16.68
CA ASN A 119 -1.69 -28.89 17.86
C ASN A 119 -0.90 -30.23 17.71
N PHE A 120 -0.36 -30.46 16.47
CA PHE A 120 0.52 -31.57 16.14
C PHE A 120 -0.14 -32.96 16.25
N ASP A 121 -1.44 -33.05 15.99
CA ASP A 121 -2.22 -34.29 16.04
C ASP A 121 -2.44 -34.94 14.66
N GLU A 122 -1.76 -34.49 13.62
CA GLU A 122 -1.82 -34.93 12.22
C GLU A 122 -3.13 -34.50 11.50
N ASN A 123 -3.93 -33.61 12.09
CA ASN A 123 -5.12 -33.05 11.48
C ASN A 123 -4.97 -31.52 11.35
N LEU A 124 -5.41 -31.00 10.22
CA LEU A 124 -5.39 -29.55 9.97
C LEU A 124 -6.43 -28.86 10.86
N ASP A 125 -6.01 -27.81 11.56
CA ASP A 125 -6.85 -27.01 12.45
C ASP A 125 -6.81 -25.51 12.19
N GLN A 126 -5.91 -25.05 11.28
CA GLN A 126 -5.85 -23.65 10.89
C GLN A 126 -5.61 -23.48 9.38
N TYR A 127 -6.18 -22.42 8.83
CA TYR A 127 -6.13 -22.09 7.41
C TYR A 127 -5.85 -20.62 7.23
N ARG A 128 -4.80 -20.28 6.46
CA ARG A 128 -4.36 -18.89 6.34
C ARG A 128 -4.19 -18.47 4.87
N TRP A 129 -4.93 -17.44 4.45
CA TRP A 129 -4.74 -16.74 3.18
C TRP A 129 -3.72 -15.62 3.38
N ILE A 130 -2.83 -15.42 2.42
CA ILE A 130 -1.65 -14.56 2.56
C ILE A 130 -1.40 -13.85 1.22
N GLY A 131 -0.81 -12.64 1.29
CA GLY A 131 -0.39 -11.92 0.08
C GLY A 131 -1.57 -11.56 -0.81
N THR A 132 -1.48 -11.88 -2.10
CA THR A 132 -2.52 -11.57 -3.09
C THR A 132 -3.82 -12.37 -2.91
N ALA A 133 -3.82 -13.41 -2.08
CA ALA A 133 -5.00 -14.21 -1.77
C ALA A 133 -5.79 -13.69 -0.54
N GLY A 134 -5.34 -12.62 0.11
CA GLY A 134 -6.02 -11.99 1.23
C GLY A 134 -5.23 -12.04 2.54
N THR A 135 -5.94 -11.76 3.65
CA THR A 135 -5.35 -11.70 4.99
C THR A 135 -6.04 -12.64 5.98
N ARG A 136 -6.97 -13.47 5.51
CA ARG A 136 -7.83 -14.30 6.37
C ARG A 136 -7.03 -15.38 7.08
N TRP A 137 -7.39 -15.61 8.36
CA TRP A 137 -6.87 -16.70 9.17
C TRP A 137 -8.04 -17.38 9.87
N GLY A 138 -8.40 -18.56 9.37
CA GLY A 138 -9.47 -19.40 9.90
C GLY A 138 -8.96 -20.41 10.91
N ILE A 139 -9.75 -20.66 11.92
CA ILE A 139 -9.54 -21.69 12.96
C ILE A 139 -10.67 -22.71 12.86
N ASP A 140 -10.33 -23.98 12.81
CA ASP A 140 -11.20 -25.14 12.86
C ASP A 140 -10.92 -25.89 14.17
N ARG A 141 -11.70 -25.62 15.21
CA ARG A 141 -11.44 -26.12 16.56
C ARG A 141 -11.83 -27.58 16.75
N ASN A 142 -12.83 -28.03 15.99
CA ASN A 142 -13.38 -29.37 16.06
C ASN A 142 -12.83 -30.30 14.98
N GLN A 143 -11.96 -29.75 14.09
CA GLN A 143 -11.28 -30.47 13.01
C GLN A 143 -12.24 -31.21 12.06
N ASP A 144 -13.45 -30.63 11.84
CA ASP A 144 -14.41 -31.17 10.88
C ASP A 144 -14.10 -30.72 9.43
N GLY A 145 -13.08 -29.89 9.26
CA GLY A 145 -12.65 -29.35 7.97
C GLY A 145 -13.42 -28.10 7.53
N GLU A 146 -14.22 -27.54 8.43
CA GLU A 146 -14.91 -26.25 8.27
C GLU A 146 -14.32 -25.23 9.26
N ILE A 147 -14.29 -23.97 8.85
CA ILE A 147 -13.81 -22.89 9.73
C ILE A 147 -14.90 -22.56 10.75
N ASP A 148 -14.56 -22.61 12.04
CA ASP A 148 -15.43 -22.18 13.13
C ASP A 148 -15.34 -20.71 13.46
N PHE A 149 -14.13 -20.15 13.30
CA PHE A 149 -13.81 -18.80 13.75
C PHE A 149 -12.75 -18.14 12.89
N TRP A 150 -12.91 -16.85 12.65
CA TRP A 150 -11.89 -16.03 11.98
C TRP A 150 -11.00 -15.32 13.01
N LYS A 151 -9.75 -15.71 13.12
CA LYS A 151 -8.74 -15.03 13.94
C LYS A 151 -8.34 -13.69 13.31
N THR A 152 -8.20 -13.67 11.99
CA THR A 152 -7.96 -12.48 11.19
C THR A 152 -8.89 -12.49 9.99
N ILE A 153 -9.52 -11.37 9.70
CA ILE A 153 -10.33 -11.17 8.48
C ILE A 153 -10.52 -9.68 8.26
N SER A 154 -10.27 -9.20 7.03
CA SER A 154 -10.49 -7.80 6.65
C SER A 154 -11.97 -7.48 6.44
N PRO A 155 -12.38 -6.20 6.43
CA PRO A 155 -13.78 -5.82 6.19
C PRO A 155 -14.25 -6.21 4.78
N GLU A 156 -13.37 -6.16 3.78
CA GLU A 156 -13.66 -6.59 2.41
C GLU A 156 -13.89 -8.10 2.34
N GLU A 157 -13.11 -8.86 3.09
CA GLU A 157 -13.26 -10.31 3.17
C GLU A 157 -14.51 -10.71 3.96
N VAL A 158 -14.90 -9.95 5.01
CA VAL A 158 -16.19 -10.12 5.69
C VAL A 158 -17.34 -9.92 4.72
N ALA A 159 -17.25 -8.88 3.88
CA ALA A 159 -18.27 -8.60 2.87
C ALA A 159 -18.38 -9.75 1.84
N TYR A 160 -17.23 -10.23 1.35
CA TYR A 160 -17.19 -11.39 0.44
C TYR A 160 -17.76 -12.66 1.10
N GLU A 161 -17.37 -12.97 2.32
CA GLU A 161 -17.84 -14.14 3.05
C GLU A 161 -19.36 -14.07 3.33
N CYS A 162 -19.86 -12.87 3.65
CA CYS A 162 -21.29 -12.63 3.82
C CYS A 162 -22.05 -12.85 2.50
N PHE A 163 -21.57 -12.31 1.38
CA PHE A 163 -22.14 -12.58 0.07
C PHE A 163 -22.16 -14.08 -0.24
N GLN A 164 -21.09 -14.80 0.02
CA GLN A 164 -21.02 -16.25 -0.20
C GLN A 164 -21.99 -17.01 0.73
N ALA A 165 -22.16 -16.58 1.97
CA ALA A 165 -23.11 -17.15 2.90
C ALA A 165 -24.56 -17.00 2.40
N ILE A 166 -24.92 -15.82 1.90
CA ILE A 166 -26.25 -15.58 1.29
C ILE A 166 -26.42 -16.43 0.03
N LYS A 167 -25.43 -16.45 -0.87
CA LYS A 167 -25.45 -17.19 -2.13
C LYS A 167 -25.63 -18.70 -1.92
N LYS A 168 -24.95 -19.26 -0.93
CA LYS A 168 -25.00 -20.68 -0.58
C LYS A 168 -26.09 -21.02 0.44
N ARG A 169 -26.79 -20.02 1.01
CA ARG A 169 -27.77 -20.16 2.10
C ARG A 169 -27.16 -20.81 3.34
N ASP A 170 -25.91 -20.46 3.64
CA ASP A 170 -25.05 -21.10 4.62
C ASP A 170 -25.06 -20.28 5.93
N LEU A 171 -25.88 -20.72 6.89
CA LEU A 171 -25.97 -20.10 8.22
C LEU A 171 -24.67 -20.25 9.03
N LYS A 172 -23.95 -21.36 8.92
CA LYS A 172 -22.67 -21.53 9.64
C LYS A 172 -21.65 -20.51 9.15
N ARG A 173 -21.53 -20.37 7.81
CA ARG A 173 -20.64 -19.39 7.18
C ARG A 173 -20.98 -17.95 7.59
N PHE A 174 -22.26 -17.60 7.69
CA PHE A 174 -22.69 -16.29 8.19
C PHE A 174 -22.41 -16.11 9.68
N SER A 175 -22.74 -17.11 10.50
CA SER A 175 -22.64 -17.01 11.96
C SER A 175 -21.21 -16.72 12.45
N ARG A 176 -20.19 -17.22 11.77
CA ARG A 176 -18.77 -16.95 12.10
C ARG A 176 -18.30 -15.54 11.75
N LEU A 177 -19.09 -14.76 11.01
CA LEU A 177 -18.85 -13.36 10.72
C LEU A 177 -19.47 -12.43 11.77
N LEU A 178 -20.46 -12.90 12.52
CA LEU A 178 -21.11 -12.13 13.57
C LEU A 178 -20.21 -12.02 14.82
N LEU A 179 -20.40 -10.94 15.56
CA LEU A 179 -19.88 -10.82 16.92
C LEU A 179 -20.27 -12.04 17.77
N SER A 180 -19.33 -12.62 18.51
CA SER A 180 -19.67 -13.53 19.58
C SER A 180 -20.12 -12.75 20.83
N GLU A 181 -20.84 -13.42 21.74
CA GLU A 181 -21.25 -12.79 23.01
C GLU A 181 -20.05 -12.33 23.86
N ALA A 182 -18.94 -13.09 23.82
CA ALA A 182 -17.70 -12.75 24.51
C ALA A 182 -17.05 -11.51 23.90
N GLU A 183 -16.97 -11.43 22.57
CA GLU A 183 -16.46 -10.26 21.86
C GLU A 183 -17.30 -9.03 22.14
N MET A 184 -18.64 -9.15 22.09
CA MET A 184 -19.57 -8.05 22.37
C MET A 184 -19.33 -7.47 23.80
N LYS A 185 -19.19 -8.32 24.80
CA LYS A 185 -18.86 -7.89 26.16
C LYS A 185 -17.50 -7.20 26.23
N SER A 186 -16.53 -7.65 25.43
CA SER A 186 -15.17 -7.10 25.42
C SER A 186 -15.06 -5.73 24.74
N LEU A 187 -16.07 -5.32 23.95
CA LEU A 187 -16.07 -4.02 23.28
C LEU A 187 -16.18 -2.86 24.26
N GLY A 188 -16.80 -3.06 25.44
CA GLY A 188 -16.94 -2.01 26.44
C GLY A 188 -17.83 -0.86 25.98
N LEU A 189 -18.88 -1.18 25.20
CA LEU A 189 -19.88 -0.23 24.70
C LEU A 189 -20.69 0.38 25.83
N ASN A 190 -21.13 1.61 25.66
CA ASN A 190 -22.12 2.21 26.53
C ASN A 190 -23.46 1.45 26.46
N GLU A 191 -24.31 1.63 27.45
CA GLU A 191 -25.53 0.82 27.62
C GLU A 191 -26.52 0.99 26.45
N ALA A 192 -26.67 2.19 25.90
CA ALA A 192 -27.58 2.47 24.79
C ALA A 192 -27.15 1.75 23.53
N ILE A 193 -25.88 1.89 23.13
CA ILE A 193 -25.32 1.22 21.94
C ILE A 193 -25.30 -0.30 22.14
N LEU A 194 -24.93 -0.78 23.32
CA LEU A 194 -24.93 -2.22 23.62
C LEU A 194 -26.33 -2.83 23.47
N LYS A 195 -27.37 -2.11 23.87
CA LYS A 195 -28.77 -2.54 23.72
C LYS A 195 -29.14 -2.67 22.23
N ASP A 196 -28.79 -1.69 21.40
CA ASP A 196 -29.09 -1.71 19.96
C ASP A 196 -28.27 -2.79 19.23
N VAL A 197 -26.95 -2.85 19.46
CA VAL A 197 -26.08 -3.92 18.94
C VAL A 197 -26.64 -5.30 19.28
N SER A 198 -27.06 -5.50 20.54
CA SER A 198 -27.62 -6.79 20.99
C SER A 198 -28.92 -7.15 20.30
N ALA A 199 -29.80 -6.17 20.05
CA ALA A 199 -31.07 -6.37 19.37
C ALA A 199 -30.87 -6.73 17.90
N ARG A 200 -30.01 -6.00 17.20
CA ARG A 200 -29.67 -6.26 15.79
C ARG A 200 -28.96 -7.60 15.62
N TRP A 201 -28.01 -7.91 16.49
CA TRP A 201 -27.31 -9.19 16.51
C TRP A 201 -28.27 -10.39 16.70
N LYS A 202 -29.23 -10.30 17.63
CA LYS A 202 -30.26 -11.33 17.82
C LYS A 202 -31.12 -11.52 16.57
N THR A 203 -31.49 -10.40 15.93
CA THR A 203 -32.24 -10.41 14.65
C THR A 203 -31.45 -11.07 13.55
N ALA A 204 -30.16 -10.71 13.39
CA ALA A 204 -29.27 -11.30 12.39
C ALA A 204 -29.17 -12.81 12.53
N ARG A 205 -28.93 -13.29 13.76
CA ARG A 205 -28.78 -14.71 14.07
C ARG A 205 -30.08 -15.51 13.82
N SER A 206 -31.24 -14.94 14.16
CA SER A 206 -32.52 -15.65 14.03
C SER A 206 -33.14 -15.59 12.64
N LYS A 207 -32.90 -14.50 11.88
CA LYS A 207 -33.59 -14.26 10.59
C LYS A 207 -32.75 -14.53 9.35
N PHE A 208 -31.45 -14.77 9.48
CA PHE A 208 -30.56 -14.98 8.31
C PHE A 208 -31.10 -16.10 7.38
N SER A 209 -31.44 -17.27 7.92
CA SER A 209 -31.88 -18.40 7.10
C SER A 209 -33.15 -18.11 6.32
N SER A 210 -34.13 -17.42 6.93
CA SER A 210 -35.35 -17.00 6.25
C SER A 210 -35.09 -15.94 5.19
N MET A 211 -34.24 -14.96 5.47
CA MET A 211 -33.82 -13.92 4.51
C MET A 211 -33.07 -14.56 3.33
N ALA A 212 -32.05 -15.36 3.58
CA ALA A 212 -31.23 -15.95 2.52
C ALA A 212 -32.03 -16.94 1.63
N SER A 213 -33.03 -17.62 2.20
CA SER A 213 -33.93 -18.54 1.45
C SER A 213 -35.02 -17.82 0.72
N GLY A 214 -35.54 -16.73 1.29
CA GLY A 214 -36.67 -15.95 0.73
C GLY A 214 -36.26 -15.01 -0.41
N GLN A 215 -35.03 -14.52 -0.42
CA GLN A 215 -34.52 -13.63 -1.46
C GLN A 215 -34.29 -14.37 -2.80
N LYS A 216 -34.50 -13.66 -3.91
CA LYS A 216 -34.31 -14.18 -5.29
C LYS A 216 -33.24 -13.46 -6.09
N VAL A 217 -32.57 -12.51 -5.48
CA VAL A 217 -31.64 -11.60 -6.14
C VAL A 217 -30.24 -12.22 -6.23
N ILE A 218 -29.71 -12.73 -5.11
CA ILE A 218 -28.41 -13.43 -5.11
C ILE A 218 -28.65 -14.92 -5.36
N GLY A 219 -28.17 -15.40 -6.49
CA GLY A 219 -28.29 -16.79 -6.93
C GLY A 219 -26.96 -17.43 -7.34
N PRO A 220 -26.99 -18.69 -7.81
CA PRO A 220 -25.77 -19.42 -8.19
C PRO A 220 -24.90 -18.70 -9.24
N GLN A 221 -25.51 -17.90 -10.13
CA GLN A 221 -24.83 -17.18 -11.20
C GLN A 221 -24.31 -15.80 -10.78
N SER A 222 -24.71 -15.30 -9.61
CA SER A 222 -24.26 -14.00 -9.12
C SER A 222 -22.75 -14.02 -8.85
N LYS A 223 -22.04 -12.98 -9.28
CA LYS A 223 -20.59 -12.84 -9.15
C LYS A 223 -20.26 -11.67 -8.25
N TRP A 224 -19.39 -11.91 -7.29
CA TRP A 224 -18.83 -10.85 -6.45
C TRP A 224 -18.00 -9.87 -7.28
N VAL A 225 -18.10 -8.58 -6.98
CA VAL A 225 -17.31 -7.53 -7.64
C VAL A 225 -16.36 -6.89 -6.63
N TYR A 226 -16.88 -6.16 -5.63
CA TYR A 226 -16.04 -5.51 -4.61
C TYR A 226 -16.85 -5.13 -3.36
N ALA A 227 -16.14 -4.78 -2.28
CA ALA A 227 -16.70 -4.19 -1.07
C ALA A 227 -16.66 -2.66 -1.13
N GLY A 228 -17.76 -2.01 -0.83
CA GLY A 228 -17.88 -0.55 -0.80
C GLY A 228 -18.02 -0.04 0.64
N ASN A 229 -16.98 -0.20 1.44
CA ASN A 229 -17.06 0.08 2.88
C ASN A 229 -16.79 1.54 3.25
N GLY A 230 -16.28 2.38 2.32
CA GLY A 230 -15.85 3.73 2.63
C GLY A 230 -14.62 3.75 3.56
N GLN A 231 -14.54 4.77 4.41
CA GLN A 231 -13.50 4.86 5.45
C GLN A 231 -14.04 4.40 6.80
N PRO A 232 -13.24 3.72 7.63
CA PRO A 232 -13.66 3.39 8.99
C PRO A 232 -13.73 4.66 9.85
N ALA A 233 -14.68 4.69 10.75
CA ALA A 233 -14.82 5.71 11.77
C ALA A 233 -14.27 5.22 13.11
N MET A 234 -13.89 6.15 13.97
CA MET A 234 -13.46 5.88 15.34
C MET A 234 -14.53 6.38 16.31
N MET A 235 -15.01 5.50 17.18
CA MET A 235 -15.77 5.88 18.38
C MET A 235 -14.78 6.05 19.52
N ALA A 236 -14.70 7.25 20.07
CA ALA A 236 -13.79 7.53 21.16
C ALA A 236 -14.33 6.99 22.50
N ALA A 237 -13.40 6.62 23.38
CA ALA A 237 -13.75 6.25 24.77
C ALA A 237 -14.50 7.38 25.51
N SER A 238 -14.23 8.65 25.14
CA SER A 238 -14.95 9.83 25.68
C SER A 238 -16.46 9.81 25.48
N ASP A 239 -16.96 9.00 24.53
CA ASP A 239 -18.39 8.92 24.21
C ASP A 239 -19.14 7.90 25.10
N GLY A 240 -18.60 7.62 26.29
CA GLY A 240 -19.16 6.71 27.28
C GLY A 240 -18.80 5.24 27.06
N ASN A 241 -17.91 4.94 26.14
CA ASN A 241 -17.34 3.61 25.93
C ASN A 241 -16.09 3.41 26.81
N SER A 242 -15.72 2.18 27.12
CA SER A 242 -14.53 1.89 27.94
C SER A 242 -13.21 1.99 27.18
N LYS A 243 -13.24 2.04 25.84
CA LYS A 243 -12.07 2.14 24.95
C LYS A 243 -12.48 2.66 23.57
N ASP A 244 -11.47 3.11 22.81
CA ASP A 244 -11.68 3.47 21.41
C ASP A 244 -12.02 2.24 20.55
N LEU A 245 -13.00 2.40 19.67
CA LEU A 245 -13.46 1.37 18.75
C LEU A 245 -13.35 1.85 17.31
N VAL A 246 -12.94 0.96 16.42
CA VAL A 246 -12.91 1.24 14.98
C VAL A 246 -14.07 0.49 14.32
N VAL A 247 -14.90 1.22 13.59
CA VAL A 247 -16.18 0.70 13.07
C VAL A 247 -16.43 1.15 11.63
N TYR A 248 -17.25 0.40 10.92
CA TYR A 248 -17.97 0.85 9.72
C TYR A 248 -19.46 0.81 10.02
N ASP A 249 -20.18 1.88 9.67
CA ASP A 249 -21.63 1.92 9.92
C ASP A 249 -22.50 1.69 8.68
N HIS A 250 -21.92 1.75 7.51
CA HIS A 250 -22.62 1.55 6.23
C HIS A 250 -21.82 0.70 5.26
N ALA A 251 -21.34 -0.45 5.73
CA ALA A 251 -20.63 -1.38 4.88
C ALA A 251 -21.55 -2.00 3.82
N SER A 252 -21.01 -2.14 2.63
CA SER A 252 -21.76 -2.67 1.48
C SER A 252 -20.92 -3.63 0.65
N GLY A 253 -21.58 -4.55 -0.05
CA GLY A 253 -20.97 -5.41 -1.05
C GLY A 253 -21.65 -5.24 -2.40
N PHE A 254 -20.88 -5.24 -3.47
CA PHE A 254 -21.39 -5.14 -4.83
C PHE A 254 -21.17 -6.45 -5.58
N PHE A 255 -22.19 -6.87 -6.32
CA PHE A 255 -22.16 -8.11 -7.09
C PHE A 255 -22.89 -7.94 -8.43
N GLU A 256 -22.50 -8.74 -9.39
CA GLU A 256 -23.15 -8.82 -10.71
C GLU A 256 -24.19 -9.93 -10.72
N ASN A 257 -25.36 -9.61 -11.29
CA ASN A 257 -26.40 -10.58 -11.62
C ASN A 257 -26.79 -10.39 -13.09
N GLY A 258 -26.23 -11.21 -13.96
CA GLY A 258 -26.28 -11.01 -15.39
C GLY A 258 -25.48 -9.76 -15.82
N SER A 259 -26.15 -8.78 -16.43
CA SER A 259 -25.55 -7.52 -16.89
C SER A 259 -25.71 -6.35 -15.89
N SER A 260 -26.36 -6.58 -14.75
CA SER A 260 -26.63 -5.54 -13.75
C SER A 260 -25.75 -5.71 -12.51
N THR A 261 -25.14 -4.60 -12.06
CA THR A 261 -24.48 -4.52 -10.75
C THR A 261 -25.55 -4.22 -9.70
N GLN A 262 -25.54 -4.96 -8.61
CA GLN A 262 -26.47 -4.83 -7.49
C GLN A 262 -25.68 -4.73 -6.18
N GLN A 263 -26.35 -4.32 -5.12
CA GLN A 263 -25.76 -4.05 -3.82
C GLN A 263 -26.43 -4.91 -2.73
N VAL A 264 -25.61 -5.39 -1.82
CA VAL A 264 -26.04 -5.90 -0.52
C VAL A 264 -25.49 -4.96 0.56
N ALA A 265 -26.37 -4.41 1.37
CA ALA A 265 -26.00 -3.66 2.56
C ALA A 265 -25.63 -4.64 3.68
N LEU A 266 -24.45 -4.49 4.21
CA LEU A 266 -23.94 -5.32 5.29
C LEU A 266 -24.20 -4.69 6.66
N GLY A 267 -24.51 -3.38 6.64
CA GLY A 267 -24.75 -2.60 7.85
C GLY A 267 -23.46 -2.28 8.59
N SER A 268 -23.52 -2.38 9.90
CA SER A 268 -22.41 -2.00 10.77
C SER A 268 -21.45 -3.15 11.01
N MET A 269 -20.15 -2.83 11.00
CA MET A 269 -19.06 -3.73 11.35
C MET A 269 -18.16 -3.10 12.42
N VAL A 270 -17.61 -3.92 13.29
CA VAL A 270 -16.66 -3.49 14.33
C VAL A 270 -15.40 -4.31 14.30
N LYS A 271 -14.26 -3.68 14.53
CA LYS A 271 -12.97 -4.35 14.65
C LYS A 271 -12.80 -4.95 16.05
N VAL A 272 -12.49 -6.25 16.09
CA VAL A 272 -12.20 -7.00 17.32
C VAL A 272 -10.86 -7.72 17.16
N GLY A 273 -9.85 -7.25 17.86
CA GLY A 273 -8.47 -7.73 17.64
C GLY A 273 -8.02 -7.50 16.19
N ASP A 274 -7.60 -8.57 15.52
CA ASP A 274 -7.18 -8.53 14.11
C ASP A 274 -8.30 -8.90 13.12
N GLY A 275 -9.53 -9.03 13.61
CA GLY A 275 -10.67 -9.41 12.77
C GLY A 275 -11.80 -8.40 12.82
N TRP A 276 -12.58 -8.35 11.74
CA TRP A 276 -13.80 -7.57 11.66
C TRP A 276 -15.04 -8.45 11.87
N ARG A 277 -16.09 -7.88 12.48
CA ARG A 277 -17.33 -8.59 12.79
C ARG A 277 -18.54 -7.79 12.36
N LEU A 278 -19.52 -8.49 11.79
CA LEU A 278 -20.86 -7.95 11.55
C LEU A 278 -21.66 -7.89 12.85
N VAL A 279 -22.52 -6.89 12.96
CA VAL A 279 -23.43 -6.75 14.10
C VAL A 279 -24.89 -6.91 13.73
N GLU A 280 -25.24 -6.92 12.45
CA GLU A 280 -26.63 -6.92 12.00
C GLU A 280 -26.92 -7.81 10.80
N LEU A 281 -28.20 -7.99 10.47
CA LEU A 281 -28.65 -8.77 9.31
C LEU A 281 -28.35 -8.00 8.04
N PRO A 282 -27.68 -8.60 7.04
CA PRO A 282 -27.49 -7.95 5.74
C PRO A 282 -28.82 -7.78 5.02
N GLU A 283 -28.93 -6.71 4.23
CA GLU A 283 -30.12 -6.39 3.46
C GLU A 283 -29.76 -6.29 1.96
N ILE A 284 -30.59 -6.91 1.12
CA ILE A 284 -30.42 -6.79 -0.34
C ILE A 284 -31.13 -5.51 -0.77
N VAL A 285 -30.33 -4.57 -1.29
CA VAL A 285 -30.83 -3.23 -1.63
C VAL A 285 -31.72 -3.28 -2.86
N ASP A 286 -32.95 -2.80 -2.72
CA ASP A 286 -33.79 -2.48 -3.89
C ASP A 286 -33.34 -1.11 -4.42
N PRO A 287 -32.88 -1.01 -5.69
CA PRO A 287 -32.45 0.26 -6.27
C PRO A 287 -33.57 1.35 -6.26
N LYS A 288 -34.82 0.95 -6.04
CA LYS A 288 -35.98 1.84 -6.00
C LYS A 288 -36.32 2.33 -4.60
N GLN A 289 -35.72 1.76 -3.57
CA GLN A 289 -35.99 2.13 -2.17
C GLN A 289 -34.66 2.56 -1.53
N PRO A 290 -34.57 3.79 -1.01
CA PRO A 290 -33.38 4.20 -0.25
C PRO A 290 -33.24 3.33 1.01
N LEU A 291 -32.02 2.92 1.34
CA LEU A 291 -31.72 2.27 2.62
C LEU A 291 -31.96 3.28 3.74
N ASP A 292 -32.95 3.03 4.57
CA ASP A 292 -33.27 3.86 5.75
C ASP A 292 -32.56 3.35 7.02
N ASN A 293 -31.40 2.75 6.87
CA ASN A 293 -30.69 2.18 8.01
C ASN A 293 -29.64 3.16 8.53
N GLY A 294 -29.99 3.91 9.56
CA GLY A 294 -29.02 4.58 10.41
C GLY A 294 -28.03 3.54 10.97
N GLY A 295 -26.73 3.85 11.00
CA GLY A 295 -25.70 3.00 11.58
C GLY A 295 -25.97 2.76 13.07
N VAL A 296 -25.48 1.65 13.61
CA VAL A 296 -25.68 1.32 15.02
C VAL A 296 -24.72 2.09 15.93
N PHE A 297 -23.54 2.44 15.41
CA PHE A 297 -22.51 3.13 16.17
C PHE A 297 -22.62 4.64 16.10
N PHE A 298 -23.14 5.17 15.00
CA PHE A 298 -23.47 6.57 14.80
C PHE A 298 -24.91 6.63 14.34
N PRO A 299 -25.88 6.38 15.28
CA PRO A 299 -27.30 6.53 14.96
C PRO A 299 -27.50 7.97 14.49
N ARG A 300 -28.17 8.14 13.38
CA ARG A 300 -28.64 9.47 13.03
C ARG A 300 -29.51 9.93 14.21
N GLU A 301 -29.06 10.93 14.93
CA GLU A 301 -29.97 11.66 15.82
C GLU A 301 -31.19 12.01 14.99
N ASP A 302 -32.37 11.78 15.54
CA ASP A 302 -33.61 12.04 14.83
C ASP A 302 -33.69 13.52 14.44
N TRP A 303 -33.18 13.82 13.26
CA TRP A 303 -33.41 15.10 12.59
C TRP A 303 -34.89 15.20 12.14
N ARG A 304 -35.77 14.36 12.70
CA ARG A 304 -37.20 14.25 12.36
C ARG A 304 -38.06 15.32 12.99
N ASP A 305 -37.51 16.13 13.89
CA ASP A 305 -38.26 17.26 14.48
C ASP A 305 -38.00 18.61 13.78
N ASP A 306 -37.22 18.64 12.71
CA ASP A 306 -37.16 19.78 11.83
C ASP A 306 -37.88 19.40 10.51
N ASP A 307 -39.02 20.01 10.25
CA ASP A 307 -39.84 19.89 9.03
C ASP A 307 -39.13 20.23 7.71
N THR A 308 -37.79 20.16 7.72
CA THR A 308 -36.89 20.44 6.59
C THR A 308 -36.09 19.23 6.11
N ALA A 309 -36.45 17.97 6.47
CA ALA A 309 -35.95 16.80 5.77
C ALA A 309 -36.42 16.89 4.32
N LYS A 310 -35.58 17.55 3.49
CA LYS A 310 -35.83 17.64 2.04
C LYS A 310 -35.93 16.22 1.51
N PRO A 311 -36.97 15.88 0.72
CA PRO A 311 -37.08 14.60 0.05
C PRO A 311 -35.77 14.38 -0.72
N PHE A 312 -35.34 13.13 -0.80
CA PHE A 312 -34.19 12.73 -1.62
C PHE A 312 -34.29 13.45 -2.97
N ASP A 313 -33.35 14.36 -3.23
CA ASP A 313 -33.46 15.29 -4.34
C ASP A 313 -33.50 14.50 -5.66
N ASP A 314 -34.64 14.45 -6.30
CA ASP A 314 -34.85 13.80 -7.60
C ASP A 314 -33.86 14.27 -8.64
N GLU A 315 -33.35 15.53 -8.52
CA GLU A 315 -32.33 16.09 -9.38
C GLU A 315 -30.98 15.40 -9.16
N LEU A 316 -30.58 15.20 -7.90
CA LEU A 316 -29.35 14.47 -7.55
C LEU A 316 -29.41 13.02 -8.03
N ALA A 317 -30.53 12.30 -7.80
CA ALA A 317 -30.72 10.93 -8.27
C ALA A 317 -30.60 10.83 -9.79
N LYS A 318 -31.18 11.76 -10.54
CA LYS A 318 -31.06 11.81 -12.01
C LYS A 318 -29.62 12.03 -12.46
N LEU A 319 -28.89 12.95 -11.82
CA LEU A 319 -27.49 13.24 -12.16
C LEU A 319 -26.58 12.03 -11.90
N LEU A 320 -26.76 11.34 -10.77
CA LEU A 320 -25.98 10.13 -10.44
C LEU A 320 -26.29 8.97 -11.41
N ASN A 321 -27.54 8.80 -11.80
CA ASN A 321 -27.94 7.82 -12.81
C ASN A 321 -27.38 8.17 -14.21
N GLU A 322 -27.38 9.45 -14.59
CA GLU A 322 -26.77 9.94 -15.84
C GLU A 322 -25.26 9.66 -15.84
N LEU A 323 -24.57 9.91 -14.71
CA LEU A 323 -23.16 9.63 -14.55
C LEU A 323 -22.86 8.13 -14.73
N THR A 324 -23.60 7.26 -14.01
CA THR A 324 -23.46 5.81 -14.09
C THR A 324 -23.67 5.27 -15.51
N LYS A 325 -24.68 5.83 -16.23
CA LYS A 325 -24.94 5.47 -17.63
C LYS A 325 -23.73 5.80 -18.53
N ILE A 326 -23.21 7.03 -18.42
CA ILE A 326 -22.07 7.48 -19.21
C ILE A 326 -20.82 6.63 -18.90
N GLU A 327 -20.57 6.32 -17.63
CA GLU A 327 -19.46 5.46 -17.23
C GLU A 327 -19.58 4.03 -17.79
N THR A 328 -20.79 3.53 -17.90
CA THR A 328 -21.06 2.24 -18.53
C THR A 328 -20.81 2.29 -20.04
N GLU A 329 -21.26 3.36 -20.71
CA GLU A 329 -20.99 3.57 -22.13
C GLU A 329 -19.50 3.73 -22.42
N LEU A 330 -18.73 4.39 -21.53
CA LEU A 330 -17.28 4.55 -21.63
C LEU A 330 -16.51 3.23 -21.63
N LYS A 331 -17.03 2.17 -20.97
CA LYS A 331 -16.38 0.85 -20.95
C LYS A 331 -16.29 0.22 -22.35
N THR A 332 -17.23 0.55 -23.24
CA THR A 332 -17.32 -0.04 -24.59
C THR A 332 -17.07 0.98 -25.71
N ALA A 333 -16.96 2.28 -25.37
CA ALA A 333 -16.78 3.34 -26.34
C ALA A 333 -15.45 3.23 -27.10
N LYS A 334 -15.45 3.57 -28.39
CA LYS A 334 -14.27 3.56 -29.26
C LYS A 334 -14.27 4.81 -30.14
N GLY A 335 -13.06 5.23 -30.55
CA GLY A 335 -12.88 6.39 -31.44
C GLY A 335 -13.50 7.67 -30.88
N ALA A 336 -14.15 8.47 -31.70
CA ALA A 336 -14.74 9.77 -31.32
C ALA A 336 -15.83 9.67 -30.23
N ALA A 337 -16.42 8.48 -30.00
CA ALA A 337 -17.38 8.28 -28.92
C ALA A 337 -16.72 8.38 -27.54
N VAL A 338 -15.44 8.05 -27.41
CA VAL A 338 -14.69 8.14 -26.14
C VAL A 338 -14.65 9.62 -25.70
N GLU A 339 -14.14 10.50 -26.54
CA GLU A 339 -14.00 11.93 -26.19
C GLU A 339 -15.37 12.59 -25.91
N ARG A 340 -16.37 12.25 -26.71
CA ARG A 340 -17.73 12.74 -26.48
C ARG A 340 -18.28 12.31 -25.11
N ASN A 341 -18.09 11.05 -24.73
CA ASN A 341 -18.59 10.51 -23.46
C ASN A 341 -17.76 11.02 -22.27
N GLU A 342 -16.43 11.20 -22.40
CA GLU A 342 -15.61 11.83 -21.36
C GLU A 342 -16.04 13.29 -21.13
N LYS A 343 -16.36 14.02 -22.20
CA LYS A 343 -16.90 15.37 -22.08
C LYS A 343 -18.28 15.34 -21.41
N ALA A 344 -19.18 14.44 -21.81
CA ALA A 344 -20.49 14.29 -21.19
C ALA A 344 -20.38 13.96 -19.71
N LYS A 345 -19.42 13.08 -19.32
CA LYS A 345 -19.10 12.80 -17.92
C LYS A 345 -18.70 14.09 -17.17
N ALA A 346 -17.79 14.88 -17.74
CA ALA A 346 -17.38 16.14 -17.14
C ALA A 346 -18.56 17.12 -16.98
N ASP A 347 -19.45 17.21 -17.99
CA ASP A 347 -20.64 18.06 -17.93
C ASP A 347 -21.60 17.64 -16.79
N VAL A 348 -21.75 16.34 -16.52
CA VAL A 348 -22.56 15.84 -15.39
C VAL A 348 -21.88 16.15 -14.06
N LEU A 349 -20.56 15.98 -13.97
CA LEU A 349 -19.79 16.32 -12.74
C LEU A 349 -19.92 17.81 -12.42
N VAL A 350 -19.91 18.70 -13.43
CA VAL A 350 -20.18 20.15 -13.25
C VAL A 350 -21.59 20.40 -12.71
N LYS A 351 -22.60 19.66 -13.17
CA LYS A 351 -23.97 19.76 -12.64
C LYS A 351 -24.03 19.30 -11.17
N LEU A 352 -23.31 18.25 -10.80
CA LEU A 352 -23.20 17.79 -9.41
C LEU A 352 -22.55 18.85 -8.51
N VAL A 353 -21.46 19.47 -8.96
CA VAL A 353 -20.86 20.62 -8.25
C VAL A 353 -21.87 21.75 -8.05
N ALA A 354 -22.60 22.11 -9.11
CA ALA A 354 -23.59 23.19 -9.06
C ALA A 354 -24.75 22.84 -8.09
N HIS A 355 -25.19 21.60 -8.08
CA HIS A 355 -26.21 21.10 -7.15
C HIS A 355 -25.78 21.30 -5.69
N TYR A 356 -24.60 20.81 -5.29
CA TYR A 356 -24.11 20.95 -3.90
C TYR A 356 -23.77 22.41 -3.54
N SER A 357 -23.31 23.20 -4.48
CA SER A 357 -23.14 24.67 -4.29
C SER A 357 -24.47 25.37 -4.02
N LYS A 358 -25.56 24.99 -4.72
CA LYS A 358 -26.92 25.54 -4.55
C LYS A 358 -27.49 25.22 -3.17
N VAL A 359 -27.24 24.01 -2.66
CA VAL A 359 -27.69 23.59 -1.32
C VAL A 359 -26.75 24.05 -0.20
N LYS A 360 -25.72 24.83 -0.55
CA LYS A 360 -24.72 25.40 0.38
C LYS A 360 -23.96 24.34 1.19
N ASP A 361 -23.59 23.26 0.52
CA ASP A 361 -22.74 22.20 1.04
C ASP A 361 -21.29 22.38 0.49
N PRO A 362 -20.42 23.11 1.19
CA PRO A 362 -19.08 23.42 0.69
C PRO A 362 -18.18 22.20 0.62
N GLU A 363 -18.37 21.21 1.49
CA GLU A 363 -17.56 20.00 1.54
C GLU A 363 -17.83 19.13 0.31
N ASN A 364 -19.08 18.78 0.04
CA ASN A 364 -19.45 18.02 -1.14
C ASN A 364 -19.22 18.82 -2.44
N THR A 365 -19.37 20.14 -2.41
CA THR A 365 -18.98 21.00 -3.55
C THR A 365 -17.51 20.81 -3.88
N ALA A 366 -16.62 20.87 -2.88
CA ALA A 366 -15.17 20.68 -3.09
C ALA A 366 -14.85 19.25 -3.55
N ASN A 367 -15.46 18.23 -2.94
CA ASN A 367 -15.27 16.83 -3.31
C ASN A 367 -15.64 16.56 -4.78
N TRP A 368 -16.76 17.09 -5.26
CA TRP A 368 -17.17 16.94 -6.66
C TRP A 368 -16.29 17.76 -7.62
N GLN A 369 -15.73 18.87 -7.18
CA GLN A 369 -14.71 19.60 -7.95
C GLN A 369 -13.40 18.80 -8.09
N GLU A 370 -12.98 18.12 -7.03
CA GLU A 370 -11.83 17.21 -7.08
C GLU A 370 -12.10 16.03 -8.04
N ASN A 371 -13.29 15.41 -7.95
CA ASN A 371 -13.70 14.35 -8.87
C ASN A 371 -13.74 14.81 -10.34
N LEU A 372 -14.23 16.02 -10.60
CA LEU A 372 -14.21 16.63 -11.94
C LEU A 372 -12.78 16.76 -12.45
N ALA A 373 -11.89 17.32 -11.63
CA ALA A 373 -10.49 17.51 -12.01
C ALA A 373 -9.78 16.17 -12.28
N ASP A 374 -9.96 15.18 -11.41
CA ASP A 374 -9.33 13.88 -11.57
C ASP A 374 -9.84 13.12 -12.80
N SER A 375 -11.16 13.14 -13.03
CA SER A 375 -11.76 12.52 -14.21
C SER A 375 -11.22 13.12 -15.49
N VAL A 376 -11.27 14.45 -15.62
CA VAL A 376 -10.84 15.16 -16.83
C VAL A 376 -9.33 15.04 -17.05
N CYS A 377 -8.51 15.21 -15.99
CA CYS A 377 -7.06 15.10 -16.10
C CYS A 377 -6.61 13.68 -16.45
N SER A 378 -7.24 12.66 -15.86
CA SER A 378 -6.95 11.25 -16.19
C SER A 378 -7.33 10.92 -17.65
N ALA A 379 -8.47 11.42 -18.12
CA ALA A 379 -8.89 11.24 -19.50
C ALA A 379 -7.94 11.97 -20.48
N TYR A 380 -7.49 13.18 -20.14
CA TYR A 380 -6.50 13.93 -20.90
C TYR A 380 -5.18 13.17 -21.03
N GLN A 381 -4.63 12.68 -19.93
CA GLN A 381 -3.36 11.94 -19.91
C GLN A 381 -3.40 10.62 -20.71
N LYS A 382 -4.59 10.08 -20.97
CA LYS A 382 -4.81 8.87 -21.77
C LYS A 382 -5.29 9.16 -23.20
N ASP A 383 -5.20 10.40 -23.68
CA ASP A 383 -5.68 10.86 -25.00
C ASP A 383 -7.18 10.59 -25.25
N ARG A 384 -7.96 10.47 -24.17
CA ARG A 384 -9.41 10.21 -24.23
C ARG A 384 -10.24 11.50 -24.24
N PHE A 385 -9.67 12.60 -23.74
CA PHE A 385 -10.27 13.93 -23.71
C PHE A 385 -9.23 14.99 -24.02
N THR A 386 -8.86 15.14 -25.27
CA THR A 386 -7.73 15.98 -25.72
C THR A 386 -7.91 17.46 -25.40
N THR A 387 -9.15 17.94 -25.33
CA THR A 387 -9.49 19.33 -24.93
C THR A 387 -9.81 19.48 -23.43
N GLY A 388 -9.50 18.45 -22.62
CA GLY A 388 -9.86 18.40 -21.20
C GLY A 388 -9.26 19.52 -20.36
N ILE A 389 -8.00 19.90 -20.59
CA ILE A 389 -7.37 21.01 -19.88
C ILE A 389 -8.04 22.35 -20.21
N ASP A 390 -8.38 22.59 -21.46
CA ASP A 390 -9.13 23.79 -21.85
C ASP A 390 -10.55 23.83 -21.29
N TYR A 391 -11.16 22.65 -21.13
CA TYR A 391 -12.44 22.49 -20.43
C TYR A 391 -12.33 22.93 -18.97
N LEU A 392 -11.35 22.45 -18.23
CA LEU A 392 -11.11 22.85 -16.83
C LEU A 392 -10.76 24.33 -16.70
N ASN A 393 -9.98 24.90 -17.62
CA ASN A 393 -9.67 26.34 -17.64
C ASN A 393 -10.94 27.20 -17.78
N ARG A 394 -11.86 26.81 -18.66
CA ARG A 394 -13.16 27.50 -18.81
C ARG A 394 -14.02 27.33 -17.56
N TYR A 395 -14.05 26.15 -17.01
CA TYR A 395 -14.76 25.87 -15.76
C TYR A 395 -14.27 26.77 -14.60
N MET A 396 -12.94 26.86 -14.40
CA MET A 396 -12.36 27.72 -13.36
C MET A 396 -12.66 29.20 -13.55
N LEU A 397 -12.69 29.67 -14.82
CA LEU A 397 -13.06 31.06 -15.13
C LEU A 397 -14.52 31.38 -14.78
N ALA A 398 -15.42 30.43 -15.03
CA ALA A 398 -16.83 30.56 -14.71
C ALA A 398 -17.16 30.45 -13.22
N ASN A 399 -16.32 29.82 -12.43
CA ASN A 399 -16.58 29.49 -11.01
C ASN A 399 -15.59 30.18 -10.05
N LYS A 400 -15.08 31.36 -10.40
CA LYS A 400 -14.12 32.11 -9.56
C LYS A 400 -14.62 32.26 -8.12
N GLY A 401 -13.74 31.96 -7.16
CA GLY A 401 -14.03 32.07 -5.73
C GLY A 401 -14.69 30.82 -5.11
N SER A 402 -14.98 29.78 -5.91
CA SER A 402 -15.47 28.50 -5.35
C SER A 402 -14.36 27.77 -4.58
N ALA A 403 -14.71 27.12 -3.47
CA ALA A 403 -13.83 26.24 -2.75
C ALA A 403 -13.39 25.07 -3.66
N GLY A 404 -12.19 24.56 -3.52
CA GLY A 404 -11.71 23.42 -4.33
C GLY A 404 -11.10 23.79 -5.70
N LEU A 405 -11.25 25.03 -6.19
CA LEU A 405 -10.57 25.45 -7.44
C LEU A 405 -9.05 25.37 -7.36
N GLU A 406 -8.48 25.44 -6.17
CA GLU A 406 -7.04 25.22 -5.97
C GLU A 406 -6.62 23.81 -6.41
N TYR A 407 -7.41 22.78 -6.09
CA TYR A 407 -7.17 21.41 -6.53
C TYR A 407 -7.32 21.26 -8.04
N VAL A 408 -8.40 21.83 -8.61
CA VAL A 408 -8.64 21.79 -10.06
C VAL A 408 -7.45 22.38 -10.82
N LYS A 409 -6.96 23.56 -10.37
CA LYS A 409 -5.79 24.21 -10.98
C LYS A 409 -4.52 23.38 -10.81
N TRP A 410 -4.30 22.87 -9.59
CA TRP A 410 -3.14 22.03 -9.28
C TRP A 410 -3.08 20.79 -10.18
N ARG A 411 -4.16 20.03 -10.24
CA ARG A 411 -4.26 18.84 -11.08
C ARG A 411 -4.06 19.13 -12.56
N SER A 412 -4.64 20.23 -13.07
CA SER A 412 -4.50 20.63 -14.47
C SER A 412 -3.06 20.92 -14.86
N ILE A 413 -2.32 21.67 -14.01
CA ILE A 413 -0.91 22.00 -14.23
C ILE A 413 -0.07 20.72 -14.40
N PHE A 414 -0.20 19.79 -13.47
CA PHE A 414 0.60 18.57 -13.49
C PHE A 414 0.14 17.55 -14.52
N ALA A 415 -1.16 17.48 -14.84
CA ALA A 415 -1.65 16.59 -15.89
C ALA A 415 -1.11 16.99 -17.27
N GLU A 416 -1.11 18.28 -17.58
CA GLU A 416 -0.56 18.81 -18.85
C GLU A 416 0.96 18.60 -18.92
N PHE A 417 1.67 18.92 -17.84
CA PHE A 417 3.11 18.73 -17.77
C PHE A 417 3.51 17.26 -17.94
N ALA A 418 2.87 16.34 -17.22
CA ALA A 418 3.14 14.92 -17.31
C ALA A 418 2.90 14.39 -18.72
N TRP A 419 1.75 14.73 -19.33
CA TRP A 419 1.43 14.28 -20.70
C TRP A 419 2.49 14.71 -21.71
N VAL A 420 2.94 15.98 -21.66
CA VAL A 420 3.99 16.49 -22.56
C VAL A 420 5.33 15.84 -22.25
N ASN A 421 5.64 15.59 -20.99
CA ASN A 421 6.88 14.92 -20.60
C ASN A 421 6.96 13.48 -21.12
N ASP A 422 5.84 12.77 -21.18
CA ASP A 422 5.79 11.38 -21.64
C ASP A 422 5.73 11.30 -23.17
N ASN A 423 4.95 12.17 -23.82
CA ASN A 423 4.60 12.08 -25.25
C ASN A 423 5.26 13.13 -26.14
N GLY A 424 5.80 14.20 -25.54
CA GLY A 424 6.33 15.33 -26.29
C GLY A 424 7.75 15.13 -26.82
N SER A 425 8.08 15.85 -27.90
CA SER A 425 9.46 16.00 -28.38
C SER A 425 10.30 16.80 -27.37
N ASN A 426 11.63 16.71 -27.44
CA ASN A 426 12.53 17.44 -26.55
C ASN A 426 12.25 18.95 -26.51
N ARG A 427 11.90 19.55 -27.66
CA ARG A 427 11.52 20.96 -27.71
C ARG A 427 10.23 21.26 -26.92
N GLN A 428 9.24 20.36 -27.01
CA GLN A 428 7.99 20.49 -26.28
C GLN A 428 8.21 20.28 -24.78
N LYS A 429 9.06 19.35 -24.36
CA LYS A 429 9.42 19.11 -22.95
C LYS A 429 10.06 20.36 -22.34
N VAL A 430 11.01 21.01 -23.04
CA VAL A 430 11.62 22.28 -22.58
C VAL A 430 10.56 23.40 -22.48
N ALA A 431 9.64 23.50 -23.44
CA ALA A 431 8.56 24.47 -23.37
C ALA A 431 7.59 24.21 -22.22
N ALA A 432 7.24 22.93 -21.99
CA ALA A 432 6.39 22.51 -20.86
C ALA A 432 7.03 22.81 -19.50
N GLN A 433 8.35 22.62 -19.37
CA GLN A 433 9.09 22.99 -18.16
C GLN A 433 9.00 24.50 -17.87
N LYS A 434 9.18 25.34 -18.89
CA LYS A 434 9.02 26.79 -18.75
C LYS A 434 7.59 27.17 -18.40
N LYS A 435 6.60 26.52 -19.02
CA LYS A 435 5.18 26.72 -18.72
C LYS A 435 4.88 26.32 -17.28
N LEU A 436 5.35 25.15 -16.81
CA LEU A 436 5.19 24.68 -15.42
C LEU A 436 5.66 25.73 -14.42
N VAL A 437 6.87 26.27 -14.60
CA VAL A 437 7.41 27.33 -13.74
C VAL A 437 6.50 28.59 -13.75
N SER A 438 6.01 29.00 -14.91
CA SER A 438 5.09 30.14 -15.03
C SER A 438 3.77 29.88 -14.30
N GLU A 439 3.20 28.69 -14.48
CA GLU A 439 1.94 28.26 -13.85
C GLU A 439 2.08 28.16 -12.32
N LEU A 440 3.18 27.60 -11.80
CA LEU A 440 3.45 27.54 -10.36
C LEU A 440 3.61 28.93 -9.73
N LYS A 441 4.28 29.88 -10.44
CA LYS A 441 4.36 31.28 -10.02
C LYS A 441 3.01 31.96 -9.97
N ALA A 442 2.13 31.69 -10.91
CA ALA A 442 0.77 32.19 -10.92
C ALA A 442 -0.07 31.53 -9.80
N PHE A 443 0.04 30.22 -9.66
CA PHE A 443 -0.67 29.43 -8.66
C PHE A 443 -0.42 29.93 -7.23
N GLN A 444 0.85 30.09 -6.84
CA GLN A 444 1.20 30.52 -5.48
C GLN A 444 0.73 31.95 -5.15
N LYS A 445 0.45 32.78 -6.16
CA LYS A 445 -0.15 34.11 -6.00
C LYS A 445 -1.67 34.02 -5.87
N SER A 446 -2.30 33.23 -6.73
CA SER A 446 -3.77 33.08 -6.77
C SER A 446 -4.33 32.37 -5.55
N PHE A 447 -3.58 31.39 -5.03
CA PHE A 447 -3.96 30.59 -3.87
C PHE A 447 -3.00 30.81 -2.69
N ALA A 448 -2.64 32.06 -2.42
CA ALA A 448 -1.59 32.44 -1.47
C ALA A 448 -1.78 31.90 -0.06
N THR A 449 -3.00 31.67 0.38
CA THR A 449 -3.34 31.16 1.74
C THR A 449 -3.50 29.65 1.82
N SER A 450 -3.46 28.93 0.69
CA SER A 450 -3.57 27.46 0.67
C SER A 450 -2.42 26.82 1.44
N LYS A 451 -2.76 26.07 2.48
CA LYS A 451 -1.79 25.25 3.24
C LYS A 451 -1.54 23.89 2.60
N ARG A 452 -2.37 23.48 1.64
CA ARG A 452 -2.33 22.17 0.98
C ARG A 452 -1.35 22.17 -0.20
N PHE A 453 -1.44 23.14 -1.12
CA PHE A 453 -0.69 23.10 -2.39
C PHE A 453 0.33 24.22 -2.55
N THR A 454 0.12 25.39 -1.96
CA THR A 454 1.05 26.51 -2.14
C THR A 454 2.43 26.26 -1.55
N PRO A 455 2.59 25.57 -0.38
CA PRO A 455 3.92 25.20 0.10
C PRO A 455 4.67 24.30 -0.89
N ASP A 456 3.98 23.35 -1.51
CA ASP A 456 4.55 22.46 -2.52
C ASP A 456 4.94 23.25 -3.78
N ALA A 457 4.05 24.13 -4.29
CA ALA A 457 4.36 25.00 -5.43
C ALA A 457 5.63 25.81 -5.23
N LEU A 458 5.83 26.35 -4.04
CA LEU A 458 7.03 27.12 -3.70
C LEU A 458 8.29 26.24 -3.67
N VAL A 459 8.19 25.03 -3.14
CA VAL A 459 9.31 24.07 -3.12
C VAL A 459 9.61 23.57 -4.54
N GLN A 460 8.61 23.27 -5.38
CA GLN A 460 8.82 22.90 -6.79
C GLN A 460 9.53 24.01 -7.57
N LEU A 461 9.18 25.28 -7.33
CA LEU A 461 9.90 26.42 -7.90
C LEU A 461 11.35 26.46 -7.41
N ALA A 462 11.59 26.29 -6.11
CA ALA A 462 12.94 26.29 -5.56
C ALA A 462 13.80 25.17 -6.14
N VAL A 463 13.28 23.93 -6.18
CA VAL A 463 13.96 22.76 -6.76
C VAL A 463 14.26 22.97 -8.25
N HIS A 464 13.31 23.56 -8.99
CA HIS A 464 13.56 23.89 -10.40
C HIS A 464 14.81 24.77 -10.58
N TYR A 465 14.91 25.85 -9.80
CA TYR A 465 16.08 26.75 -9.87
C TYR A 465 17.34 26.11 -9.32
N GLU A 466 17.24 25.23 -8.35
CA GLU A 466 18.39 24.50 -7.80
C GLU A 466 19.00 23.50 -8.81
N VAL A 467 18.13 22.75 -9.51
CA VAL A 467 18.58 21.65 -10.39
C VAL A 467 18.80 22.09 -11.83
N ASN A 468 17.90 22.92 -12.39
CA ASN A 468 17.90 23.25 -13.82
C ASN A 468 18.51 24.64 -14.12
N SER A 469 18.89 25.40 -13.11
CA SER A 469 19.42 26.76 -13.25
C SER A 469 20.54 26.97 -12.22
N SER A 470 21.52 26.08 -12.24
CA SER A 470 22.66 26.09 -11.29
C SER A 470 23.43 27.42 -11.26
N ASP A 471 23.28 28.24 -12.30
CA ASP A 471 23.86 29.59 -12.38
C ASP A 471 23.08 30.64 -11.57
N GLU A 472 21.92 30.28 -11.04
CA GLU A 472 21.03 31.17 -10.28
C GLU A 472 20.64 30.62 -8.89
N PRO A 473 21.60 30.20 -8.04
CA PRO A 473 21.29 29.58 -6.76
C PRO A 473 20.51 30.49 -5.80
N GLU A 474 20.67 31.81 -5.94
CA GLU A 474 19.93 32.79 -5.16
C GLU A 474 18.41 32.73 -5.41
N LYS A 475 17.98 32.43 -6.65
CA LYS A 475 16.54 32.26 -6.95
C LYS A 475 15.96 31.03 -6.25
N ALA A 476 16.72 29.94 -6.17
CA ALA A 476 16.29 28.79 -5.41
C ALA A 476 16.10 29.15 -3.93
N MET A 477 17.09 29.86 -3.36
CA MET A 477 17.02 30.30 -1.97
C MET A 477 15.87 31.30 -1.70
N GLU A 478 15.52 32.16 -2.65
CA GLU A 478 14.37 33.06 -2.52
C GLU A 478 13.07 32.28 -2.34
N TRP A 479 12.82 31.27 -3.17
CA TRP A 479 11.61 30.45 -3.08
C TRP A 479 11.58 29.61 -1.81
N TYR A 480 12.71 29.04 -1.38
CA TYR A 480 12.81 28.36 -0.08
C TYR A 480 12.54 29.30 1.09
N ARG A 481 13.09 30.56 1.08
CA ARG A 481 12.79 31.56 2.11
C ARG A 481 11.30 31.89 2.15
N GLU A 482 10.68 32.06 1.00
CA GLU A 482 9.26 32.36 0.90
C GLU A 482 8.42 31.22 1.49
N CYS A 483 8.72 29.97 1.16
CA CYS A 483 8.04 28.80 1.71
C CYS A 483 8.26 28.69 3.24
N ALA A 484 9.49 28.80 3.71
CA ALA A 484 9.82 28.71 5.12
C ALA A 484 9.19 29.82 5.96
N LYS A 485 9.01 31.02 5.38
CA LYS A 485 8.39 32.19 6.03
C LYS A 485 6.87 32.02 6.11
N ARG A 486 6.22 31.68 4.99
CA ARG A 486 4.75 31.61 4.91
C ARG A 486 4.18 30.36 5.58
N PHE A 487 4.90 29.24 5.52
CA PHE A 487 4.40 27.92 5.93
C PHE A 487 5.35 27.21 6.90
N PRO A 488 5.85 27.86 7.98
CA PRO A 488 6.96 27.36 8.80
C PRO A 488 6.70 26.01 9.49
N ASN A 489 5.43 25.65 9.70
CA ASN A 489 5.02 24.45 10.44
C ASN A 489 4.64 23.28 9.52
N THR A 490 4.61 23.47 8.19
CA THR A 490 4.38 22.37 7.23
C THR A 490 5.68 21.60 6.98
N ALA A 491 5.56 20.35 6.46
CA ALA A 491 6.71 19.56 6.02
C ALA A 491 7.56 20.33 5.00
N PHE A 492 6.91 20.96 4.02
CA PHE A 492 7.57 21.79 2.99
C PHE A 492 8.30 23.00 3.58
N GLY A 493 7.73 23.66 4.58
CA GLY A 493 8.37 24.79 5.27
C GLY A 493 9.60 24.35 6.06
N LYS A 494 9.53 23.22 6.76
CA LYS A 494 10.67 22.62 7.48
C LYS A 494 11.77 22.20 6.51
N ARG A 495 11.40 21.50 5.43
CA ARG A 495 12.32 21.12 4.34
C ARG A 495 12.98 22.36 3.71
N SER A 496 12.23 23.41 3.47
CA SER A 496 12.77 24.67 2.95
C SER A 496 13.81 25.32 3.88
N LYS A 497 13.59 25.30 5.19
CA LYS A 497 14.60 25.75 6.18
C LYS A 497 15.89 24.93 6.06
N GLY A 498 15.79 23.62 5.96
CA GLY A 498 16.96 22.75 5.78
C GLY A 498 17.69 23.00 4.45
N ALA A 499 16.94 23.19 3.36
CA ALA A 499 17.53 23.52 2.06
C ALA A 499 18.31 24.85 2.12
N LEU A 500 17.81 25.85 2.83
CA LEU A 500 18.53 27.12 3.06
C LEU A 500 19.81 26.92 3.86
N VAL A 501 19.81 26.02 4.87
CA VAL A 501 21.04 25.63 5.58
C VAL A 501 22.02 24.98 4.62
N ARG A 502 21.59 24.01 3.84
CA ARG A 502 22.43 23.30 2.88
C ARG A 502 23.00 24.25 1.83
N LEU A 503 22.18 25.01 1.12
CA LEU A 503 22.61 25.93 0.07
C LEU A 503 23.48 27.08 0.59
N GLY A 504 23.22 27.56 1.81
CA GLY A 504 24.02 28.59 2.46
C GLY A 504 25.35 28.10 3.04
N SER A 505 25.59 26.79 3.04
CA SER A 505 26.76 26.13 3.66
C SER A 505 27.84 25.73 2.66
N PHE A 506 27.69 26.00 1.36
CA PHE A 506 28.75 25.72 0.41
C PHE A 506 30.05 26.44 0.82
N GLY A 507 31.15 25.67 0.93
CA GLY A 507 32.44 26.14 1.42
C GLY A 507 32.49 26.51 2.91
N LYS A 508 31.41 26.25 3.66
CA LYS A 508 31.29 26.51 5.10
C LYS A 508 30.95 25.22 5.83
N THR A 509 31.22 25.23 7.13
CA THR A 509 30.78 24.15 8.03
C THR A 509 29.28 24.28 8.34
N PHE A 510 28.60 23.14 8.49
CA PHE A 510 27.19 23.10 8.82
C PHE A 510 26.91 22.09 9.94
N PRO A 511 25.89 22.31 10.76
CA PRO A 511 25.48 21.34 11.75
C PRO A 511 24.71 20.20 11.09
N PHE A 512 25.11 18.97 11.39
CA PHE A 512 24.34 17.79 11.03
C PHE A 512 24.47 16.73 12.12
N VAL A 513 23.37 16.35 12.69
CA VAL A 513 23.28 15.37 13.78
C VAL A 513 22.25 14.31 13.48
N GLY A 514 22.47 13.10 13.96
CA GLY A 514 21.53 11.99 13.79
C GLY A 514 21.69 10.94 14.87
N LYS A 515 20.79 9.94 14.85
CA LYS A 515 20.92 8.78 15.72
C LYS A 515 21.24 7.55 14.89
N THR A 516 22.20 6.76 15.35
CA THR A 516 22.46 5.44 14.77
C THR A 516 21.29 4.49 15.06
N ALA A 517 21.24 3.36 14.34
CA ALA A 517 20.30 2.28 14.61
C ALA A 517 20.34 1.78 16.09
N LYS A 518 21.47 2.00 16.79
CA LYS A 518 21.63 1.68 18.21
C LYS A 518 21.30 2.84 19.15
N GLY A 519 20.72 3.94 18.63
CA GLY A 519 20.35 5.12 19.43
C GLY A 519 21.50 6.06 19.82
N GLN A 520 22.75 5.79 19.40
CA GLN A 520 23.90 6.64 19.69
C GLN A 520 23.84 7.92 18.86
N THR A 521 24.19 9.06 19.46
CA THR A 521 24.23 10.33 18.75
C THR A 521 25.45 10.41 17.85
N PHE A 522 25.23 10.67 16.57
CA PHE A 522 26.22 11.06 15.60
C PHE A 522 26.22 12.57 15.45
N ASP A 523 27.40 13.15 15.35
CA ASP A 523 27.62 14.57 15.07
C ASP A 523 28.74 14.69 14.03
N ILE A 524 28.45 15.33 12.89
CA ILE A 524 29.37 15.47 11.77
C ILE A 524 30.64 16.24 12.15
N SER A 525 30.57 17.13 13.15
CA SER A 525 31.75 17.88 13.63
C SER A 525 32.88 17.00 14.16
N ARG A 526 32.55 15.76 14.57
CA ARG A 526 33.53 14.76 15.03
C ARG A 526 34.31 14.09 13.90
N MET A 527 33.90 14.32 12.63
CA MET A 527 34.50 13.73 11.43
C MET A 527 35.59 14.61 10.82
N ARG A 528 36.06 15.67 11.53
CA ARG A 528 37.15 16.52 11.07
C ARG A 528 38.38 15.70 10.73
N GLY A 529 39.10 16.11 9.67
CA GLY A 529 40.23 15.38 9.12
C GLY A 529 39.85 14.28 8.12
N LYS A 530 38.52 13.99 7.95
CA LYS A 530 38.03 13.03 6.98
C LYS A 530 37.15 13.72 5.93
N ILE A 531 37.17 13.19 4.71
CA ILE A 531 36.14 13.49 3.70
C ILE A 531 34.92 12.64 4.06
N VAL A 532 33.77 13.27 4.22
CA VAL A 532 32.53 12.57 4.62
C VAL A 532 31.59 12.51 3.44
N VAL A 533 31.07 11.32 3.16
CA VAL A 533 30.01 11.05 2.19
C VAL A 533 28.72 10.78 2.98
N LEU A 534 27.76 11.70 2.96
CA LEU A 534 26.43 11.48 3.48
C LEU A 534 25.57 10.90 2.36
N HIS A 535 25.08 9.70 2.53
CA HIS A 535 24.20 9.01 1.58
C HIS A 535 22.79 8.88 2.17
N PHE A 536 21.83 9.68 1.68
CA PHE A 536 20.42 9.61 2.03
C PHE A 536 19.73 8.55 1.18
N TRP A 537 19.02 7.63 1.82
CA TRP A 537 18.46 6.45 1.14
C TRP A 537 17.25 5.85 1.86
N GLU A 538 16.46 5.11 1.10
CA GLU A 538 15.42 4.19 1.56
C GLU A 538 15.68 2.78 1.01
N THR A 539 15.09 1.74 1.60
CA THR A 539 15.38 0.34 1.23
C THR A 539 15.04 0.01 -0.23
N TRP A 540 14.05 0.67 -0.80
CA TRP A 540 13.62 0.46 -2.19
C TRP A 540 14.60 1.04 -3.22
N CYS A 541 15.39 2.05 -2.87
CA CYS A 541 16.31 2.73 -3.80
C CYS A 541 17.79 2.38 -3.57
N PHE A 542 18.11 1.52 -2.60
CA PHE A 542 19.50 1.16 -2.26
C PHE A 542 19.78 -0.30 -2.62
N ASN A 543 20.25 -0.54 -3.83
CA ASN A 543 20.52 -1.86 -4.38
C ASN A 543 21.95 -2.37 -4.05
N ASP A 544 22.21 -3.66 -4.36
CA ASP A 544 23.51 -4.32 -4.11
C ASP A 544 24.68 -3.62 -4.81
N GLY A 545 24.50 -3.09 -6.02
CA GLY A 545 25.54 -2.38 -6.76
C GLY A 545 25.98 -1.08 -6.06
N ASP A 546 25.02 -0.32 -5.56
CA ASP A 546 25.29 0.91 -4.81
C ASP A 546 26.04 0.62 -3.50
N ILE A 547 25.64 -0.45 -2.80
CA ILE A 547 26.30 -0.91 -1.58
C ILE A 547 27.75 -1.31 -1.87
N GLU A 548 27.99 -2.08 -2.93
CA GLU A 548 29.33 -2.54 -3.31
C GLU A 548 30.22 -1.37 -3.73
N GLU A 549 29.68 -0.40 -4.46
CA GLU A 549 30.44 0.77 -4.89
C GLU A 549 30.82 1.67 -3.70
N LEU A 550 29.91 1.96 -2.80
CA LEU A 550 30.22 2.73 -1.58
C LEU A 550 31.24 2.00 -0.68
N ALA A 551 31.11 0.67 -0.54
CA ALA A 551 32.08 -0.15 0.19
C ALA A 551 33.47 -0.12 -0.46
N ARG A 552 33.52 -0.21 -1.79
CA ARG A 552 34.76 -0.12 -2.59
C ARG A 552 35.42 1.23 -2.38
N LEU A 553 34.68 2.33 -2.48
CA LEU A 553 35.18 3.68 -2.30
C LEU A 553 35.74 3.89 -0.88
N GLN A 554 34.99 3.49 0.15
CA GLN A 554 35.46 3.58 1.53
C GLN A 554 36.72 2.75 1.76
N SER A 555 36.85 1.57 1.17
CA SER A 555 38.03 0.70 1.27
C SER A 555 39.21 1.28 0.50
N LYS A 556 38.98 1.78 -0.73
CA LYS A 556 40.00 2.40 -1.58
C LYS A 556 40.66 3.63 -0.92
N PHE A 557 39.86 4.42 -0.24
CA PHE A 557 40.33 5.65 0.44
C PHE A 557 40.33 5.48 1.96
N LYS A 558 40.66 4.26 2.43
CA LYS A 558 40.70 3.92 3.86
C LYS A 558 41.54 4.91 4.65
N GLY A 559 40.96 5.46 5.71
CA GLY A 559 41.61 6.45 6.54
C GLY A 559 41.36 7.91 6.15
N ASP A 560 40.97 8.19 4.91
CA ASP A 560 40.66 9.53 4.41
C ASP A 560 39.17 9.78 4.22
N VAL A 561 38.41 8.75 3.83
CA VAL A 561 36.99 8.84 3.52
C VAL A 561 36.14 8.03 4.51
N VAL A 562 35.01 8.60 4.92
CA VAL A 562 34.03 7.95 5.76
C VAL A 562 32.64 8.08 5.08
N VAL A 563 31.99 6.95 4.83
CA VAL A 563 30.61 6.91 4.39
C VAL A 563 29.69 6.90 5.61
N ILE A 564 28.62 7.69 5.57
CA ILE A 564 27.55 7.73 6.56
C ILE A 564 26.24 7.49 5.83
N GLY A 565 25.61 6.36 6.07
CA GLY A 565 24.25 6.09 5.57
C GLY A 565 23.23 6.86 6.40
N CYS A 566 22.36 7.59 5.74
CA CYS A 566 21.30 8.38 6.34
C CYS A 566 19.96 7.80 5.84
N ASN A 567 19.51 6.73 6.50
CA ASN A 567 18.24 6.11 6.14
C ASN A 567 17.06 6.95 6.61
N VAL A 568 16.17 7.27 5.68
CA VAL A 568 14.98 8.10 5.90
C VAL A 568 13.68 7.32 5.70
N GLU A 569 13.73 5.99 5.82
CA GLU A 569 12.67 5.05 5.49
C GLU A 569 11.26 5.59 5.72
N GLY A 570 10.47 5.63 4.68
CA GLY A 570 9.04 5.84 4.75
C GLY A 570 8.31 4.52 4.97
N SER A 571 7.14 4.56 5.55
CA SER A 571 6.31 3.37 5.65
C SER A 571 5.67 3.06 4.29
N SER A 572 6.06 1.95 3.68
CA SER A 572 5.37 1.40 2.51
C SER A 572 3.93 1.05 2.90
N SER A 573 2.93 1.67 2.28
CA SER A 573 1.50 1.37 2.45
C SER A 573 0.79 2.01 3.67
N GLY A 574 1.23 3.17 4.16
CA GLY A 574 0.53 3.88 5.24
C GLY A 574 0.72 3.25 6.63
N GLY A 575 1.78 2.44 6.81
CA GLY A 575 2.19 1.89 8.09
C GLY A 575 2.80 2.94 9.04
N SER A 576 3.22 2.52 10.21
CA SER A 576 3.80 3.36 11.26
C SER A 576 5.31 3.53 11.10
N ASP A 577 5.91 4.51 11.81
CA ASP A 577 7.37 4.65 11.96
C ASP A 577 8.03 3.37 12.51
N ALA A 578 7.29 2.58 13.28
CA ALA A 578 7.75 1.28 13.77
C ALA A 578 7.88 0.25 12.63
N ASP A 579 7.01 0.31 11.63
CA ASP A 579 7.09 -0.56 10.44
C ASP A 579 8.30 -0.17 9.59
N ALA A 580 8.49 1.11 9.30
CA ALA A 580 9.65 1.64 8.62
C ALA A 580 10.97 1.24 9.33
N THR A 581 10.98 1.31 10.66
CA THR A 581 12.14 0.87 11.46
C THR A 581 12.36 -0.64 11.36
N ARG A 582 11.31 -1.46 11.26
CA ARG A 582 11.46 -2.91 11.05
C ARG A 582 12.05 -3.22 9.66
N GLU A 583 11.58 -2.55 8.62
CA GLU A 583 12.09 -2.69 7.26
C GLU A 583 13.58 -2.33 7.18
N PHE A 584 13.96 -1.18 7.74
CA PHE A 584 15.35 -0.77 7.87
C PHE A 584 16.21 -1.81 8.62
N ASN A 585 15.78 -2.27 9.80
CA ASN A 585 16.53 -3.25 10.58
C ASN A 585 16.70 -4.59 9.84
N ALA A 586 15.66 -5.04 9.12
CA ALA A 586 15.72 -6.25 8.30
C ALA A 586 16.71 -6.08 7.14
N PHE A 587 16.74 -4.91 6.49
CA PHE A 587 17.69 -4.60 5.43
C PHE A 587 19.14 -4.59 5.95
N ILE A 588 19.40 -3.89 7.08
CA ILE A 588 20.73 -3.85 7.70
C ILE A 588 21.20 -5.24 8.11
N SER A 589 20.33 -6.07 8.66
CA SER A 589 20.67 -7.44 9.08
C SER A 589 21.10 -8.30 7.89
N ARG A 590 20.34 -8.24 6.79
CA ARG A 590 20.66 -8.98 5.55
C ARG A 590 21.97 -8.54 4.91
N ASN A 591 22.30 -7.25 4.99
CA ASN A 591 23.47 -6.64 4.36
C ASN A 591 24.62 -6.37 5.34
N SER A 592 24.59 -6.92 6.56
CA SER A 592 25.51 -6.60 7.66
C SER A 592 27.00 -6.84 7.33
N LYS A 593 27.31 -7.78 6.44
CA LYS A 593 28.68 -8.07 5.97
C LYS A 593 29.19 -7.03 4.96
N LYS A 594 28.30 -6.39 4.20
CA LYS A 594 28.61 -5.40 3.15
C LYS A 594 28.56 -3.97 3.70
N LEU A 595 27.59 -3.66 4.56
CA LEU A 595 27.36 -2.34 5.17
C LEU A 595 28.26 -2.13 6.41
N ASN A 596 29.53 -1.83 6.19
CA ASN A 596 30.54 -1.71 7.25
C ASN A 596 30.78 -0.27 7.73
N TRP A 597 29.84 0.64 7.47
CA TRP A 597 29.89 2.05 7.88
C TRP A 597 28.70 2.45 8.75
N ILE A 598 28.80 3.64 9.35
CA ILE A 598 27.77 4.16 10.26
C ILE A 598 26.46 4.33 9.50
N GLN A 599 25.39 3.79 10.07
CA GLN A 599 24.02 3.98 9.60
C GLN A 599 23.23 4.81 10.61
N LEU A 600 22.75 5.95 10.15
CA LEU A 600 21.77 6.77 10.85
C LEU A 600 20.38 6.37 10.37
N HIS A 601 19.40 6.45 11.26
CA HIS A 601 18.03 6.14 10.92
C HIS A 601 17.05 7.13 11.58
N ALA A 602 16.17 7.68 10.78
CA ALA A 602 15.04 8.46 11.25
C ALA A 602 13.89 8.30 10.23
N PRO A 603 12.83 7.59 10.58
CA PRO A 603 11.72 7.31 9.66
C PRO A 603 10.97 8.57 9.26
N GLY A 604 10.13 8.45 8.22
CA GLY A 604 9.22 9.51 7.78
C GLY A 604 9.39 9.94 6.33
N SER A 605 10.19 9.20 5.52
CA SER A 605 10.55 9.57 4.16
C SER A 605 11.23 10.96 4.07
N VAL A 606 11.54 11.45 2.89
CA VAL A 606 12.13 12.79 2.71
C VAL A 606 11.27 13.91 3.27
N ASP A 607 9.96 13.74 3.31
CA ASP A 607 9.03 14.78 3.76
C ASP A 607 8.90 14.87 5.28
N GLY A 608 8.96 13.76 5.99
CA GLY A 608 8.76 13.64 7.43
C GLY A 608 10.02 13.44 8.25
N SER A 609 11.05 12.78 7.67
CA SER A 609 12.27 12.42 8.39
C SER A 609 13.04 13.63 8.93
N PRO A 610 13.33 13.66 10.24
CA PRO A 610 14.18 14.71 10.81
C PRO A 610 15.57 14.79 10.18
N LEU A 611 16.16 13.69 9.70
CA LEU A 611 17.44 13.69 8.98
C LEU A 611 17.34 14.44 7.65
N ALA A 612 16.33 14.12 6.85
CA ALA A 612 16.10 14.79 5.57
C ALA A 612 15.77 16.27 5.75
N GLN A 613 14.96 16.61 6.75
CA GLN A 613 14.55 18.00 7.01
C GLN A 613 15.72 18.91 7.42
N GLN A 614 16.77 18.41 8.08
CA GLN A 614 17.94 19.23 8.47
C GLN A 614 18.65 19.87 7.29
N LEU A 615 18.69 19.17 6.15
CA LEU A 615 19.39 19.63 4.92
C LEU A 615 18.41 19.86 3.76
N GLY A 616 17.12 19.73 4.00
CA GLY A 616 16.09 19.91 2.99
C GLY A 616 16.23 18.96 1.81
N ILE A 617 16.54 17.69 2.10
CA ILE A 617 16.62 16.64 1.07
C ILE A 617 15.24 16.50 0.43
N ALA A 618 15.20 16.46 -0.90
CA ALA A 618 13.98 16.45 -1.70
C ALA A 618 13.74 15.11 -2.40
N THR A 619 14.81 14.33 -2.60
CA THR A 619 14.77 13.05 -3.34
C THR A 619 15.77 12.08 -2.74
N GLU A 620 15.51 10.79 -2.88
CA GLU A 620 16.44 9.70 -2.60
C GLU A 620 16.67 8.84 -3.87
N PRO A 621 17.87 8.32 -4.09
CA PRO A 621 19.07 8.55 -3.26
C PRO A 621 19.67 9.95 -3.47
N THR A 622 20.17 10.57 -2.40
CA THR A 622 20.94 11.83 -2.48
C THR A 622 22.30 11.66 -1.78
N ILE A 623 23.38 12.07 -2.46
CA ILE A 623 24.73 12.01 -1.93
C ILE A 623 25.25 13.45 -1.74
N ILE A 624 25.80 13.71 -0.55
CA ILE A 624 26.41 14.98 -0.17
C ILE A 624 27.87 14.73 0.22
N LEU A 625 28.78 15.56 -0.27
CA LEU A 625 30.22 15.50 0.03
C LEU A 625 30.63 16.64 0.95
N VAL A 626 31.41 16.30 1.96
CA VAL A 626 31.97 17.22 2.96
C VAL A 626 33.49 17.04 3.02
N ASP A 627 34.27 18.12 3.01
CA ASP A 627 35.72 18.11 3.04
C ASP A 627 36.30 17.78 4.44
N ARG A 628 37.61 17.68 4.52
CA ARG A 628 38.34 17.42 5.78
C ARG A 628 38.17 18.50 6.84
N LEU A 629 37.85 19.72 6.44
CA LEU A 629 37.55 20.84 7.34
C LEU A 629 36.11 20.83 7.81
N GLY A 630 35.27 19.88 7.32
CA GLY A 630 33.84 19.80 7.60
C GLY A 630 33.02 20.83 6.84
N LYS A 631 33.51 21.32 5.71
CA LYS A 631 32.78 22.24 4.83
C LYS A 631 32.01 21.46 3.79
N LEU A 632 30.81 21.91 3.46
CA LEU A 632 30.01 21.38 2.38
C LEU A 632 30.70 21.66 1.04
N VAL A 633 30.98 20.61 0.27
CA VAL A 633 31.64 20.69 -1.04
C VAL A 633 30.64 20.60 -2.18
N GLU A 634 29.79 19.56 -2.16
CA GLU A 634 28.88 19.27 -3.26
C GLU A 634 27.65 18.52 -2.75
N THR A 635 26.53 18.70 -3.45
CA THR A 635 25.27 18.03 -3.17
C THR A 635 24.73 17.36 -4.43
N ASN A 636 23.88 16.37 -4.29
CA ASN A 636 23.27 15.69 -5.44
C ASN A 636 24.28 15.00 -6.38
N ILE A 637 25.37 14.48 -5.82
CA ILE A 637 26.39 13.78 -6.60
C ILE A 637 25.84 12.43 -7.07
N SER A 638 26.03 12.11 -8.35
CA SER A 638 25.77 10.74 -8.82
C SER A 638 26.85 9.78 -8.31
N LEU A 639 26.49 8.55 -8.01
CA LEU A 639 27.44 7.54 -7.53
C LEU A 639 28.62 7.35 -8.50
N ASP A 640 28.36 7.38 -9.82
CA ASP A 640 29.39 7.29 -10.87
C ASP A 640 30.41 8.46 -10.83
N SER A 641 30.00 9.62 -10.33
CA SER A 641 30.87 10.81 -10.22
C SER A 641 31.58 10.93 -8.89
N LEU A 642 31.12 10.19 -7.87
CA LEU A 642 31.58 10.36 -6.49
C LEU A 642 33.08 10.13 -6.32
N GLU A 643 33.62 9.11 -6.98
CA GLU A 643 35.09 8.84 -6.91
C GLU A 643 35.91 10.02 -7.41
N ARG A 644 35.52 10.61 -8.53
CA ARG A 644 36.23 11.77 -9.10
C ARG A 644 36.21 12.97 -8.15
N GLU A 645 35.09 13.21 -7.52
CA GLU A 645 34.92 14.32 -6.55
C GLU A 645 35.78 14.07 -5.28
N ILE A 646 35.79 12.85 -4.75
CA ILE A 646 36.64 12.46 -3.65
C ILE A 646 38.14 12.70 -3.99
N VAL A 647 38.56 12.28 -5.18
CA VAL A 647 39.98 12.48 -5.62
C VAL A 647 40.29 13.97 -5.75
N ARG A 648 39.37 14.78 -6.24
CA ARG A 648 39.52 16.22 -6.35
C ARG A 648 39.72 16.86 -4.97
N GLU A 649 38.90 16.49 -4.00
CA GLU A 649 38.99 17.04 -2.63
C GLU A 649 40.23 16.55 -1.86
N LYS A 650 40.70 15.31 -2.10
CA LYS A 650 41.98 14.86 -1.55
C LYS A 650 43.13 15.73 -2.04
N ARG A 651 43.22 16.00 -3.36
CA ARG A 651 44.27 16.83 -3.96
C ARG A 651 44.26 18.28 -3.46
N ARG A 652 43.08 18.81 -3.09
CA ARG A 652 42.96 20.14 -2.47
C ARG A 652 43.55 20.16 -1.06
N GLY A 653 43.15 19.18 -0.24
CA GLY A 653 43.63 19.09 1.12
C GLY A 653 45.13 18.74 1.27
N ASP A 654 45.75 18.17 0.23
CA ASP A 654 47.19 17.90 0.21
C ASP A 654 48.03 19.16 -0.16
N LYS A 655 47.37 20.27 -0.56
CA LYS A 655 47.97 21.55 -0.92
C LYS A 655 47.80 22.65 0.13
N GLU A 656 46.86 22.49 1.04
CA GLU A 656 46.63 23.34 2.22
C GLU A 656 47.35 22.76 3.44
#